data_644faf9653a93ca1aca0e94ef2bf9ffc
#
_entry.id   644faf9653a93ca1aca0e94ef2bf9ffc
#
_cell.length_a   1.000
_cell.length_b   1.000
_cell.length_c   1.000
_cell.angle_alpha   90.00
_cell.angle_beta   90.00
_cell.angle_gamma   90.00
#
_symmetry.space_group_name_H-M   'P 1'
#
loop_
_entity.id
_entity.type
_entity.pdbx_description
1 polymer ?
#
loop_
_entity_poly.entity_id
_entity_poly.type
_entity_poly.pdbx_seq_one_letter_code
_entity_poly.pdbx_strand_id
1 'polypeptide(L)'
;MLDQMQGMRFRIVSTPIPKRVWIRIWQLLIILTAVCAFVPLRPEMPQAGLDHSWVLGMNQAVAQGLVFGRDIIFTFGPYASIYTKSFHPTTDHLMVVGALFLGLIYGTGLVLVARGREAIPLAGLCLALALAAGLQQSQDSLLLAYPLIVSLYCFGLPRQASPSQGAWSLLAISVSVLFLPFGLLPLIKGSLVALCLAVTLFAVIRFVTISRWDLAIAAPLSQALALITFWLASGQPLSGLPGYFQSMTQIVSGYTEAMAYTGSPSEIILYLIAAAALVVSVLRDSSGSKIKNILALSLPLLAYFFVVFKAAFVRHDGHALTAGTSILLASAILFFLLNKRSVLFVLLLSIVSWASIDSRYITFSASTLLDSIASTYYHAWNGLGTRLAASDTLNQSFDTALAKIHSQIRLPQRDGTTDIYSYGQSYLIASGNRWNPRPVLQSYSAYTPALARINRDHLLGRTAPDNIFFKVESIDGRLPALDDGPSWPALLTRYRPDNLENNFLYLRKASPEIEPILPRTEEAGAFSLGEQVAIPDDGNPVFVEAGIEKNLAGKVLNTLYKVDPLVIALNLANGETRLFRLPSEMAQSGFIVSPLLESTLDFALLYANTEYLRGNKVKSFSIHATGGDWLWKKKFTVRFGKVVVPPHPGTLASLHLAKPANVPAGTDIRIAERCEGSIDGINGLSPAPAQFGARGLLRVNGWLAIQTEKERLPKKALLVLASAEGKLTFIETRRVVRPDVGAHFGSALLQLAGYTAIADVSQVAGDRTLGLAFEQDGRIEICPQFRVAGQFSGQE
;
A
#
# COMPACT_ATOMS: atom_id res chain seq x y z
N MET A 1 -73.29 -26.61 -28.36
CA MET A 1 -72.78 -25.94 -27.10
C MET A 1 -71.30 -25.73 -27.09
N LEU A 2 -70.70 -25.54 -28.27
CA LEU A 2 -69.24 -25.38 -28.43
C LEU A 2 -68.87 -24.13 -29.28
N ASP A 3 -69.85 -23.26 -29.60
CA ASP A 3 -69.64 -22.10 -30.48
C ASP A 3 -69.87 -20.72 -29.80
N GLN A 4 -69.89 -20.64 -28.49
CA GLN A 4 -70.05 -19.36 -27.78
C GLN A 4 -68.87 -18.94 -26.85
N MET A 5 -67.67 -19.53 -26.94
CA MET A 5 -66.50 -19.13 -26.18
C MET A 5 -65.39 -18.46 -26.99
N GLN A 6 -65.65 -18.01 -28.25
CA GLN A 6 -64.67 -17.20 -29.00
C GLN A 6 -65.11 -15.74 -29.04
N GLY A 7 -64.89 -14.96 -28.02
CA GLY A 7 -65.28 -13.55 -28.05
C GLY A 7 -64.79 -12.63 -26.98
N MET A 8 -64.01 -13.13 -25.96
CA MET A 8 -63.42 -12.26 -24.92
C MET A 8 -61.98 -11.93 -25.24
N ARG A 9 -61.74 -11.06 -26.23
CA ARG A 9 -60.44 -10.38 -26.32
C ARG A 9 -60.33 -9.42 -25.17
N PHE A 10 -59.57 -9.81 -24.09
CA PHE A 10 -59.07 -8.86 -23.12
C PHE A 10 -58.18 -7.85 -23.86
N ARG A 11 -58.75 -6.70 -24.27
CA ARG A 11 -57.98 -5.52 -24.63
C ARG A 11 -57.29 -5.06 -23.33
N ILE A 12 -56.06 -5.50 -23.11
CA ILE A 12 -55.18 -4.80 -22.16
C ILE A 12 -55.01 -3.42 -22.77
N VAL A 13 -55.80 -2.46 -22.30
CA VAL A 13 -55.63 -1.04 -22.64
C VAL A 13 -54.37 -0.63 -21.81
N SER A 14 -53.21 -0.86 -22.37
CA SER A 14 -51.96 -0.29 -21.86
C SER A 14 -51.99 1.21 -22.13
N THR A 15 -52.58 1.97 -21.21
CA THR A 15 -52.40 3.42 -21.19
C THR A 15 -50.89 3.66 -21.10
N PRO A 16 -50.24 4.35 -22.05
CA PRO A 16 -48.81 4.57 -21.98
C PRO A 16 -48.48 5.33 -20.70
N ILE A 17 -47.55 4.78 -19.89
CA ILE A 17 -47.11 5.40 -18.64
C ILE A 17 -46.67 6.83 -18.96
N PRO A 18 -47.17 7.87 -18.28
CA PRO A 18 -46.82 9.26 -18.52
C PRO A 18 -45.29 9.49 -18.47
N LYS A 19 -44.72 10.24 -19.38
CA LYS A 19 -43.26 10.55 -19.43
C LYS A 19 -42.70 11.03 -18.07
N ARG A 20 -43.51 11.76 -17.32
CA ARG A 20 -43.16 12.22 -15.95
C ARG A 20 -42.92 11.08 -14.97
N VAL A 21 -43.65 9.98 -15.11
CA VAL A 21 -43.51 8.81 -14.23
C VAL A 21 -42.18 8.11 -14.53
N TRP A 22 -41.84 7.91 -15.82
CA TRP A 22 -40.56 7.34 -16.22
C TRP A 22 -39.35 8.17 -15.72
N ILE A 23 -39.44 9.50 -15.78
CA ILE A 23 -38.39 10.39 -15.26
C ILE A 23 -38.21 10.18 -13.76
N ARG A 24 -39.29 10.12 -12.97
CA ARG A 24 -39.23 9.87 -11.53
C ARG A 24 -38.67 8.49 -11.19
N ILE A 25 -39.05 7.47 -11.97
CA ILE A 25 -38.48 6.12 -11.78
C ILE A 25 -36.98 6.13 -11.96
N TRP A 26 -36.46 6.73 -13.03
CA TRP A 26 -35.01 6.80 -13.26
C TRP A 26 -34.28 7.67 -12.22
N GLN A 27 -34.88 8.73 -11.73
CA GLN A 27 -34.33 9.53 -10.62
C GLN A 27 -34.19 8.69 -9.33
N LEU A 28 -35.20 7.90 -8.99
CA LEU A 28 -35.15 6.98 -7.85
C LEU A 28 -34.10 5.87 -8.08
N LEU A 29 -34.02 5.31 -9.27
CA LEU A 29 -33.03 4.30 -9.62
C LEU A 29 -31.59 4.84 -9.55
N ILE A 30 -31.33 6.09 -9.93
CA ILE A 30 -30.00 6.72 -9.75
C ILE A 30 -29.63 6.78 -8.26
N ILE A 31 -30.57 7.20 -7.39
CA ILE A 31 -30.32 7.23 -5.95
C ILE A 31 -30.07 5.81 -5.40
N LEU A 32 -30.91 4.85 -5.79
CA LEU A 32 -30.75 3.46 -5.39
C LEU A 32 -29.40 2.88 -5.86
N THR A 33 -29.02 3.14 -7.12
CA THR A 33 -27.71 2.71 -7.66
C THR A 33 -26.56 3.32 -6.89
N ALA A 34 -26.63 4.61 -6.52
CA ALA A 34 -25.62 5.24 -5.70
C ALA A 34 -25.54 4.58 -4.31
N VAL A 35 -26.67 4.28 -3.69
CA VAL A 35 -26.70 3.54 -2.42
C VAL A 35 -26.08 2.15 -2.57
N CYS A 36 -26.44 1.38 -3.60
CA CYS A 36 -25.85 0.07 -3.87
C CYS A 36 -24.34 0.16 -4.15
N ALA A 37 -23.86 1.23 -4.78
CA ALA A 37 -22.44 1.45 -5.06
C ALA A 37 -21.60 1.71 -3.80
N PHE A 38 -22.14 2.49 -2.86
CA PHE A 38 -21.40 2.91 -1.68
C PHE A 38 -21.61 2.00 -0.48
N VAL A 39 -22.84 1.53 -0.21
CA VAL A 39 -23.15 0.76 1.00
C VAL A 39 -22.68 -0.69 0.88
N PRO A 40 -21.69 -1.11 1.67
CA PRO A 40 -21.20 -2.49 1.64
C PRO A 40 -22.13 -3.41 2.44
N LEU A 41 -23.32 -3.69 1.89
CA LEU A 41 -24.27 -4.60 2.53
C LEU A 41 -23.67 -6.01 2.68
N ARG A 42 -22.84 -6.43 1.71
CA ARG A 42 -21.97 -7.60 1.81
C ARG A 42 -20.53 -7.13 1.91
N PRO A 43 -20.00 -6.91 3.12
CA PRO A 43 -18.64 -6.42 3.31
C PRO A 43 -17.59 -7.52 3.05
N GLU A 44 -16.36 -7.09 2.79
CA GLU A 44 -15.20 -7.98 2.69
C GLU A 44 -14.74 -8.39 4.08
N MET A 45 -14.28 -9.64 4.22
CA MET A 45 -13.69 -10.14 5.46
C MET A 45 -12.18 -9.89 5.48
N PRO A 46 -11.56 -9.76 6.66
CA PRO A 46 -10.12 -9.59 6.79
C PRO A 46 -9.33 -10.69 6.09
N GLN A 47 -8.17 -10.31 5.55
CA GLN A 47 -7.24 -11.21 4.90
C GLN A 47 -5.81 -10.91 5.34
N ALA A 48 -4.88 -11.81 5.01
CA ALA A 48 -3.45 -11.59 5.18
C ALA A 48 -2.86 -10.84 3.98
N GLY A 49 -1.73 -10.17 4.18
CA GLY A 49 -1.01 -9.45 3.13
C GLY A 49 -0.82 -7.98 3.46
N LEU A 50 -0.05 -7.28 2.62
CA LEU A 50 0.34 -5.90 2.85
C LEU A 50 -0.90 -4.98 2.97
N ASP A 51 -1.72 -4.93 1.92
CA ASP A 51 -2.88 -4.02 1.90
C ASP A 51 -3.95 -4.43 2.91
N HIS A 52 -4.22 -5.72 3.04
CA HIS A 52 -5.19 -6.22 4.02
C HIS A 52 -4.76 -5.96 5.47
N SER A 53 -3.45 -5.86 5.72
CA SER A 53 -2.93 -5.53 7.06
C SER A 53 -3.27 -4.11 7.50
N TRP A 54 -3.07 -3.10 6.63
CA TRP A 54 -3.49 -1.75 7.00
C TRP A 54 -5.02 -1.60 7.00
N VAL A 55 -5.73 -2.31 6.11
CA VAL A 55 -7.20 -2.32 6.10
C VAL A 55 -7.77 -2.78 7.44
N LEU A 56 -7.29 -3.91 7.96
CA LEU A 56 -7.69 -4.38 9.30
C LEU A 56 -7.18 -3.46 10.40
N GLY A 57 -5.93 -3.00 10.31
CA GLY A 57 -5.30 -2.09 11.27
C GLY A 57 -6.05 -0.79 11.46
N MET A 58 -6.57 -0.17 10.37
CA MET A 58 -7.37 1.07 10.46
C MET A 58 -8.67 0.86 11.23
N ASN A 59 -9.38 -0.25 10.97
CA ASN A 59 -10.59 -0.60 11.71
C ASN A 59 -10.29 -0.91 13.19
N GLN A 60 -9.23 -1.66 13.44
CA GLN A 60 -8.78 -1.98 14.80
C GLN A 60 -8.36 -0.73 15.58
N ALA A 61 -7.73 0.25 14.90
CA ALA A 61 -7.36 1.52 15.52
C ALA A 61 -8.58 2.30 16.02
N VAL A 62 -9.65 2.38 15.21
CA VAL A 62 -10.92 2.98 15.63
C VAL A 62 -11.53 2.19 16.79
N ALA A 63 -11.55 0.86 16.71
CA ALA A 63 -12.09 -0.02 17.75
C ALA A 63 -11.38 0.14 19.10
N GLN A 64 -10.09 0.44 19.08
CA GLN A 64 -9.27 0.70 20.27
C GLN A 64 -9.32 2.15 20.76
N GLY A 65 -10.01 3.05 20.05
CA GLY A 65 -10.08 4.47 20.38
C GLY A 65 -8.74 5.22 20.20
N LEU A 66 -7.87 4.73 19.32
CA LEU A 66 -6.61 5.42 18.99
C LEU A 66 -6.90 6.76 18.31
N VAL A 67 -6.16 7.81 18.67
CA VAL A 67 -6.37 9.15 18.15
C VAL A 67 -5.63 9.29 16.82
N PHE A 68 -6.39 9.52 15.76
CA PHE A 68 -5.84 9.73 14.43
C PHE A 68 -5.02 11.02 14.36
N GLY A 69 -3.85 10.93 13.72
CA GLY A 69 -2.89 12.03 13.65
C GLY A 69 -1.90 12.09 14.81
N ARG A 70 -2.14 11.33 15.90
CA ARG A 70 -1.22 11.19 17.04
C ARG A 70 -0.77 9.73 17.23
N ASP A 71 -1.75 8.82 17.47
CA ASP A 71 -1.49 7.42 17.79
C ASP A 71 -1.50 6.55 16.54
N ILE A 72 -2.16 7.02 15.46
CA ILE A 72 -2.24 6.36 14.16
C ILE A 72 -2.18 7.40 13.04
N ILE A 73 -1.25 7.22 12.11
CA ILE A 73 -1.00 8.10 10.96
C ILE A 73 -0.91 7.25 9.71
N PHE A 74 -1.82 7.47 8.78
CA PHE A 74 -1.83 6.81 7.48
C PHE A 74 -2.57 7.66 6.44
N THR A 75 -2.62 7.22 5.18
CA THR A 75 -3.31 7.94 4.11
C THR A 75 -4.84 7.96 4.27
N PHE A 76 -5.38 7.08 5.13
CA PHE A 76 -6.80 6.97 5.44
C PHE A 76 -7.11 7.49 6.85
N GLY A 77 -8.33 7.96 7.04
CA GLY A 77 -8.83 8.44 8.32
C GLY A 77 -9.73 7.42 9.04
N PRO A 78 -10.46 7.86 10.09
CA PRO A 78 -11.29 6.97 10.90
C PRO A 78 -12.47 6.34 10.14
N TYR A 79 -12.83 6.84 8.97
CA TYR A 79 -13.83 6.26 8.08
C TYR A 79 -13.23 5.46 6.92
N ALA A 80 -12.02 4.96 7.07
CA ALA A 80 -11.35 4.10 6.07
C ALA A 80 -12.24 2.94 5.61
N SER A 81 -13.09 2.39 6.49
CA SER A 81 -14.01 1.30 6.21
C SER A 81 -14.99 1.59 5.06
N ILE A 82 -15.38 2.85 4.85
CA ILE A 82 -16.26 3.24 3.71
C ILE A 82 -15.53 2.99 2.37
N TYR A 83 -14.23 3.25 2.33
CA TYR A 83 -13.40 3.01 1.15
C TYR A 83 -13.08 1.53 0.95
N THR A 84 -12.63 0.87 2.02
CA THR A 84 -12.14 -0.52 1.98
C THR A 84 -13.26 -1.54 1.95
N LYS A 85 -14.48 -1.16 2.36
CA LYS A 85 -15.66 -2.03 2.53
C LYS A 85 -15.39 -3.26 3.41
N SER A 86 -14.35 -3.20 4.25
CA SER A 86 -13.94 -4.32 5.11
C SER A 86 -14.71 -4.31 6.43
N PHE A 87 -15.26 -5.46 6.76
CA PHE A 87 -16.02 -5.68 7.99
C PHE A 87 -15.12 -5.67 9.22
N HIS A 88 -15.62 -5.04 10.27
CA HIS A 88 -15.09 -5.17 11.62
C HIS A 88 -16.27 -4.96 12.60
N PRO A 89 -16.47 -5.83 13.60
CA PRO A 89 -17.64 -5.78 14.48
C PRO A 89 -17.89 -4.40 15.09
N THR A 90 -16.84 -3.72 15.54
CA THR A 90 -16.95 -2.43 16.22
C THR A 90 -17.21 -1.25 15.28
N THR A 91 -16.73 -1.30 14.02
CA THR A 91 -16.76 -0.15 13.09
C THR A 91 -17.79 -0.30 11.97
N ASP A 92 -18.49 -1.44 11.89
CA ASP A 92 -19.45 -1.73 10.82
C ASP A 92 -20.57 -0.67 10.76
N HIS A 93 -21.06 -0.21 11.91
CA HIS A 93 -22.08 0.84 11.96
C HIS A 93 -21.62 2.17 11.37
N LEU A 94 -20.34 2.57 11.58
CA LEU A 94 -19.75 3.78 10.97
C LEU A 94 -19.64 3.62 9.46
N MET A 95 -19.24 2.43 9.01
CA MET A 95 -19.14 2.08 7.61
C MET A 95 -20.50 2.16 6.90
N VAL A 96 -21.52 1.50 7.45
CA VAL A 96 -22.86 1.42 6.83
C VAL A 96 -23.56 2.78 6.85
N VAL A 97 -23.57 3.46 8.00
CA VAL A 97 -24.26 4.75 8.15
C VAL A 97 -23.56 5.83 7.33
N GLY A 98 -22.23 5.89 7.37
CA GLY A 98 -21.45 6.85 6.58
C GLY A 98 -21.58 6.60 5.08
N ALA A 99 -21.55 5.34 4.63
CA ALA A 99 -21.73 4.98 3.23
C ALA A 99 -23.17 5.26 2.74
N LEU A 100 -24.19 4.98 3.57
CA LEU A 100 -25.59 5.29 3.25
C LEU A 100 -25.80 6.81 3.10
N PHE A 101 -25.29 7.57 4.06
CA PHE A 101 -25.30 9.04 4.00
C PHE A 101 -24.64 9.54 2.70
N LEU A 102 -23.44 9.06 2.38
CA LEU A 102 -22.73 9.44 1.16
C LEU A 102 -23.51 9.01 -0.10
N GLY A 103 -23.99 7.79 -0.18
CA GLY A 103 -24.74 7.26 -1.33
C GLY A 103 -26.05 8.02 -1.60
N LEU A 104 -26.80 8.35 -0.56
CA LEU A 104 -28.04 9.12 -0.68
C LEU A 104 -27.78 10.53 -1.22
N ILE A 105 -26.78 11.23 -0.66
CA ILE A 105 -26.47 12.60 -1.08
C ILE A 105 -25.80 12.60 -2.46
N TYR A 106 -24.97 11.62 -2.77
CA TYR A 106 -24.37 11.43 -4.10
C TYR A 106 -25.44 11.27 -5.17
N GLY A 107 -26.38 10.34 -4.98
CA GLY A 107 -27.51 10.10 -5.89
C GLY A 107 -28.42 11.33 -6.03
N THR A 108 -28.70 12.02 -4.92
CA THR A 108 -29.44 13.29 -4.92
C THR A 108 -28.71 14.36 -5.72
N GLY A 109 -27.39 14.51 -5.57
CA GLY A 109 -26.57 15.45 -6.35
C GLY A 109 -26.65 15.17 -7.86
N LEU A 110 -26.55 13.91 -8.27
CA LEU A 110 -26.74 13.50 -9.67
C LEU A 110 -28.14 13.87 -10.20
N VAL A 111 -29.19 13.61 -9.43
CA VAL A 111 -30.57 13.96 -9.81
C VAL A 111 -30.74 15.47 -9.94
N LEU A 112 -30.12 16.25 -9.05
CA LEU A 112 -30.16 17.71 -9.11
C LEU A 112 -29.45 18.26 -10.34
N VAL A 113 -28.28 17.74 -10.69
CA VAL A 113 -27.51 18.11 -11.89
C VAL A 113 -28.27 17.71 -13.15
N ALA A 114 -28.91 16.54 -13.15
CA ALA A 114 -29.69 16.03 -14.28
C ALA A 114 -31.14 16.53 -14.33
N ARG A 115 -31.48 17.56 -13.52
CA ARG A 115 -32.84 18.12 -13.46
C ARG A 115 -33.28 18.65 -14.81
N GLY A 116 -34.51 18.32 -15.21
CA GLY A 116 -35.11 18.74 -16.50
C GLY A 116 -34.69 17.88 -17.68
N ARG A 117 -33.97 16.76 -17.48
CA ARG A 117 -33.61 15.82 -18.54
C ARG A 117 -34.67 14.75 -18.75
N GLU A 118 -34.65 14.14 -19.94
CA GLU A 118 -35.51 13.05 -20.33
C GLU A 118 -35.09 11.71 -19.72
N ALA A 119 -35.93 10.70 -19.84
CA ALA A 119 -35.72 9.37 -19.24
C ALA A 119 -34.50 8.63 -19.81
N ILE A 120 -34.25 8.71 -21.12
CA ILE A 120 -33.13 7.98 -21.76
C ILE A 120 -31.74 8.43 -21.23
N PRO A 121 -31.42 9.73 -21.18
CA PRO A 121 -30.19 10.19 -20.51
C PRO A 121 -30.06 9.72 -19.06
N LEU A 122 -31.13 9.77 -18.30
CA LEU A 122 -31.12 9.31 -16.89
C LEU A 122 -30.83 7.80 -16.79
N ALA A 123 -31.38 6.99 -17.69
CA ALA A 123 -31.06 5.56 -17.78
C ALA A 123 -29.56 5.34 -18.09
N GLY A 124 -29.01 6.11 -19.04
CA GLY A 124 -27.60 6.05 -19.39
C GLY A 124 -26.69 6.41 -18.20
N LEU A 125 -27.05 7.42 -17.42
CA LEU A 125 -26.30 7.78 -16.20
C LEU A 125 -26.37 6.67 -15.14
N CYS A 126 -27.55 6.08 -14.95
CA CYS A 126 -27.72 4.98 -14.00
C CYS A 126 -26.86 3.78 -14.37
N LEU A 127 -26.82 3.41 -15.66
CA LEU A 127 -25.95 2.33 -16.15
C LEU A 127 -24.46 2.66 -16.03
N ALA A 128 -24.04 3.88 -16.36
CA ALA A 128 -22.66 4.30 -16.22
C ALA A 128 -22.21 4.28 -14.74
N LEU A 129 -23.08 4.68 -13.81
CA LEU A 129 -22.79 4.60 -12.38
C LEU A 129 -22.69 3.14 -11.90
N ALA A 130 -23.63 2.28 -12.32
CA ALA A 130 -23.62 0.86 -11.96
C ALA A 130 -22.37 0.15 -12.49
N LEU A 131 -22.00 0.42 -13.75
CA LEU A 131 -20.78 -0.08 -14.35
C LEU A 131 -19.55 0.38 -13.58
N ALA A 132 -19.41 1.67 -13.35
CA ALA A 132 -18.28 2.23 -12.62
C ALA A 132 -18.16 1.67 -11.20
N ALA A 133 -19.27 1.43 -10.51
CA ALA A 133 -19.29 0.88 -9.16
C ALA A 133 -18.83 -0.59 -9.09
N GLY A 134 -19.10 -1.37 -10.14
CA GLY A 134 -18.70 -2.78 -10.22
C GLY A 134 -17.30 -3.01 -10.79
N LEU A 135 -16.62 -1.98 -11.33
CA LEU A 135 -15.25 -2.09 -11.81
C LEU A 135 -14.25 -2.21 -10.66
N GLN A 136 -13.13 -2.88 -10.93
CA GLN A 136 -12.04 -3.00 -9.96
C GLN A 136 -11.44 -1.62 -9.65
N GLN A 137 -11.01 -1.42 -8.41
CA GLN A 137 -10.37 -0.18 -7.92
C GLN A 137 -11.16 1.12 -8.20
N SER A 138 -12.48 1.02 -8.37
CA SER A 138 -13.34 2.16 -8.72
C SER A 138 -13.61 3.14 -7.57
N GLN A 139 -13.25 2.80 -6.33
CA GLN A 139 -13.60 3.60 -5.15
C GLN A 139 -13.05 5.03 -5.23
N ASP A 140 -11.79 5.20 -5.65
CA ASP A 140 -11.22 6.54 -5.85
C ASP A 140 -12.00 7.35 -6.89
N SER A 141 -12.36 6.73 -8.02
CA SER A 141 -13.11 7.39 -9.09
C SER A 141 -14.49 7.85 -8.64
N LEU A 142 -15.20 7.03 -7.86
CA LEU A 142 -16.51 7.36 -7.30
C LEU A 142 -16.41 8.52 -6.30
N LEU A 143 -15.45 8.46 -5.37
CA LEU A 143 -15.27 9.50 -4.36
C LEU A 143 -14.81 10.83 -4.97
N LEU A 144 -13.90 10.80 -5.96
CA LEU A 144 -13.42 11.98 -6.67
C LEU A 144 -14.50 12.62 -7.55
N ALA A 145 -15.46 11.83 -8.09
CA ALA A 145 -16.56 12.37 -8.88
C ALA A 145 -17.57 13.18 -8.06
N TYR A 146 -17.66 12.98 -6.75
CA TYR A 146 -18.59 13.72 -5.92
C TYR A 146 -18.34 15.24 -5.90
N PRO A 147 -17.10 15.74 -5.63
CA PRO A 147 -16.80 17.16 -5.76
C PRO A 147 -17.09 17.74 -7.15
N LEU A 148 -16.93 16.95 -8.22
CA LEU A 148 -17.32 17.37 -9.56
C LEU A 148 -18.83 17.58 -9.66
N ILE A 149 -19.66 16.66 -9.15
CA ILE A 149 -21.12 16.78 -9.14
C ILE A 149 -21.55 18.05 -8.40
N VAL A 150 -20.98 18.33 -7.23
CA VAL A 150 -21.27 19.54 -6.45
C VAL A 150 -20.88 20.80 -7.21
N SER A 151 -19.70 20.81 -7.85
CA SER A 151 -19.25 21.92 -8.68
C SER A 151 -20.24 22.22 -9.79
N LEU A 152 -20.64 21.20 -10.54
CA LEU A 152 -21.56 21.36 -11.65
C LEU A 152 -22.92 21.90 -11.21
N TYR A 153 -23.41 21.46 -10.06
CA TYR A 153 -24.63 22.01 -9.47
C TYR A 153 -24.48 23.50 -9.14
N CYS A 154 -23.42 23.87 -8.40
CA CYS A 154 -23.20 25.27 -7.98
C CYS A 154 -23.01 26.24 -9.15
N PHE A 155 -22.30 25.79 -10.19
CA PHE A 155 -22.04 26.62 -11.38
C PHE A 155 -23.22 26.67 -12.36
N GLY A 156 -24.10 25.65 -12.34
CA GLY A 156 -25.34 25.61 -13.11
C GLY A 156 -26.43 26.55 -12.59
N LEU A 157 -26.27 27.14 -11.39
CA LEU A 157 -27.25 28.05 -10.81
C LEU A 157 -27.34 29.37 -11.60
N PRO A 158 -28.56 29.83 -11.96
CA PRO A 158 -28.78 31.06 -12.71
C PRO A 158 -28.36 32.30 -11.90
N ARG A 159 -27.88 33.33 -12.62
CA ARG A 159 -27.41 34.59 -12.05
C ARG A 159 -28.55 35.50 -11.54
N GLN A 160 -29.73 35.34 -12.10
CA GLN A 160 -30.91 36.15 -11.83
C GLN A 160 -32.15 35.27 -11.76
N ALA A 161 -32.55 34.90 -10.59
CA ALA A 161 -33.92 34.61 -10.29
C ALA A 161 -34.22 35.41 -9.02
N SER A 162 -35.22 36.25 -9.03
CA SER A 162 -35.90 36.68 -7.82
C SER A 162 -36.89 35.57 -7.49
N PRO A 163 -36.48 34.49 -6.83
CA PRO A 163 -37.39 33.44 -6.45
C PRO A 163 -38.23 33.93 -5.30
N SER A 164 -39.43 33.39 -5.18
CA SER A 164 -40.22 33.57 -3.96
C SER A 164 -39.41 33.18 -2.73
N GLN A 165 -39.67 33.74 -1.55
CA GLN A 165 -38.92 33.44 -0.31
C GLN A 165 -38.76 31.92 -0.05
N GLY A 166 -39.78 31.10 -0.43
CA GLY A 166 -39.72 29.66 -0.30
C GLY A 166 -38.72 28.96 -1.23
N ALA A 167 -38.48 29.47 -2.45
CA ALA A 167 -37.47 28.92 -3.36
C ALA A 167 -36.04 29.25 -2.91
N TRP A 168 -35.84 30.34 -2.21
CA TRP A 168 -34.54 30.71 -1.61
C TRP A 168 -34.12 29.72 -0.51
N SER A 169 -35.05 29.35 0.39
CA SER A 169 -34.78 28.41 1.47
C SER A 169 -34.46 27.00 0.91
N LEU A 170 -35.19 26.55 -0.11
CA LEU A 170 -34.92 25.25 -0.76
C LEU A 170 -33.55 25.22 -1.42
N LEU A 171 -33.10 26.30 -2.04
CA LEU A 171 -31.78 26.36 -2.67
C LEU A 171 -30.67 26.34 -1.62
N ALA A 172 -30.82 27.09 -0.52
CA ALA A 172 -29.86 27.08 0.56
C ALA A 172 -29.77 25.70 1.21
N ILE A 173 -30.90 25.04 1.44
CA ILE A 173 -30.92 23.65 1.94
C ILE A 173 -30.20 22.70 0.97
N SER A 174 -30.48 22.81 -0.34
CA SER A 174 -29.81 21.93 -1.34
C SER A 174 -28.29 22.11 -1.35
N VAL A 175 -27.82 23.35 -1.30
CA VAL A 175 -26.38 23.65 -1.22
C VAL A 175 -25.80 23.12 0.09
N SER A 176 -26.44 23.40 1.22
CA SER A 176 -26.00 22.90 2.53
C SER A 176 -25.86 21.39 2.55
N VAL A 177 -26.89 20.65 2.09
CA VAL A 177 -26.89 19.19 2.03
C VAL A 177 -25.77 18.66 1.13
N LEU A 178 -25.55 19.27 -0.04
CA LEU A 178 -24.49 18.85 -0.96
C LEU A 178 -23.07 19.09 -0.42
N PHE A 179 -22.86 20.02 0.49
CA PHE A 179 -21.54 20.28 1.11
C PHE A 179 -21.29 19.43 2.37
N LEU A 180 -22.30 18.76 2.94
CA LEU A 180 -22.08 17.89 4.11
C LEU A 180 -21.06 16.76 3.84
N PRO A 181 -21.10 16.02 2.71
CA PRO A 181 -20.09 14.99 2.43
C PRO A 181 -18.66 15.50 2.35
N PHE A 182 -18.43 16.79 2.09
CA PHE A 182 -17.09 17.38 2.11
C PHE A 182 -16.45 17.39 3.51
N GLY A 183 -17.26 17.26 4.57
CA GLY A 183 -16.76 17.01 5.92
C GLY A 183 -16.38 15.55 6.16
N LEU A 184 -17.08 14.58 5.52
CA LEU A 184 -16.79 13.16 5.66
C LEU A 184 -15.63 12.68 4.77
N LEU A 185 -15.56 13.13 3.52
CA LEU A 185 -14.56 12.66 2.54
C LEU A 185 -13.11 12.78 3.02
N PRO A 186 -12.67 13.90 3.65
CA PRO A 186 -11.34 14.01 4.26
C PRO A 186 -11.07 12.97 5.35
N LEU A 187 -12.09 12.49 6.06
CA LEU A 187 -11.99 11.48 7.11
C LEU A 187 -12.02 10.05 6.55
N ILE A 188 -12.36 9.87 5.29
CA ILE A 188 -12.21 8.61 4.56
C ILE A 188 -10.77 8.50 4.05
N LYS A 189 -10.33 9.47 3.22
CA LYS A 189 -9.01 9.45 2.57
C LYS A 189 -8.43 10.87 2.45
N GLY A 190 -7.23 11.06 2.95
CA GLY A 190 -6.58 12.37 3.01
C GLY A 190 -6.37 13.05 1.64
N SER A 191 -6.20 12.29 0.57
CA SER A 191 -6.04 12.83 -0.79
C SER A 191 -7.28 13.62 -1.28
N LEU A 192 -8.46 13.41 -0.68
CA LEU A 192 -9.70 14.11 -1.04
C LEU A 192 -9.77 15.54 -0.46
N VAL A 193 -8.96 15.87 0.56
CA VAL A 193 -8.94 17.18 1.21
C VAL A 193 -8.75 18.31 0.20
N ALA A 194 -7.72 18.18 -0.66
CA ALA A 194 -7.35 19.23 -1.61
C ALA A 194 -8.49 19.55 -2.59
N LEU A 195 -9.16 18.52 -3.12
CA LEU A 195 -10.26 18.71 -4.07
C LEU A 195 -11.50 19.28 -3.38
N CYS A 196 -11.85 18.82 -2.18
CA CYS A 196 -12.96 19.35 -1.39
C CYS A 196 -12.75 20.84 -1.08
N LEU A 197 -11.55 21.23 -0.61
CA LEU A 197 -11.23 22.63 -0.33
C LEU A 197 -11.24 23.49 -1.59
N ALA A 198 -10.68 23.02 -2.69
CA ALA A 198 -10.68 23.74 -3.96
C ALA A 198 -12.10 23.99 -4.46
N VAL A 199 -12.96 22.98 -4.44
CA VAL A 199 -14.37 23.12 -4.87
C VAL A 199 -15.14 24.06 -3.93
N THR A 200 -14.92 23.97 -2.63
CA THR A 200 -15.56 24.90 -1.67
C THR A 200 -15.13 26.33 -1.94
N LEU A 201 -13.84 26.58 -2.14
CA LEU A 201 -13.32 27.91 -2.47
C LEU A 201 -13.93 28.45 -3.76
N PHE A 202 -13.96 27.65 -4.83
CA PHE A 202 -14.56 28.04 -6.09
C PHE A 202 -16.06 28.31 -5.96
N ALA A 203 -16.79 27.49 -5.21
CA ALA A 203 -18.22 27.69 -4.96
C ALA A 203 -18.46 29.00 -4.20
N VAL A 204 -17.68 29.29 -3.16
CA VAL A 204 -17.75 30.58 -2.42
C VAL A 204 -17.51 31.76 -3.35
N ILE A 205 -16.45 31.74 -4.16
CA ILE A 205 -16.16 32.78 -5.16
C ILE A 205 -17.36 32.94 -6.12
N ARG A 206 -17.90 31.83 -6.60
CA ARG A 206 -19.08 31.84 -7.48
C ARG A 206 -20.28 32.48 -6.80
N PHE A 207 -20.61 32.10 -5.58
CA PHE A 207 -21.76 32.65 -4.84
C PHE A 207 -21.60 34.11 -4.53
N VAL A 208 -20.40 34.57 -4.16
CA VAL A 208 -20.08 36.00 -3.98
C VAL A 208 -20.27 36.77 -5.30
N THR A 209 -19.80 36.22 -6.44
CA THR A 209 -19.93 36.89 -7.76
C THR A 209 -21.36 37.02 -8.26
N ILE A 210 -22.27 36.22 -7.73
CA ILE A 210 -23.72 36.30 -8.02
C ILE A 210 -24.51 36.94 -6.88
N SER A 211 -23.81 37.59 -5.91
CA SER A 211 -24.39 38.29 -4.73
C SER A 211 -25.24 37.37 -3.81
N ARG A 212 -24.89 36.06 -3.72
CA ARG A 212 -25.55 35.08 -2.86
C ARG A 212 -24.68 34.77 -1.65
N TRP A 213 -24.59 35.75 -0.75
CA TRP A 213 -23.81 35.63 0.48
C TRP A 213 -24.31 34.52 1.41
N ASP A 214 -25.62 34.27 1.41
CA ASP A 214 -26.24 33.17 2.14
C ASP A 214 -25.64 31.81 1.74
N LEU A 215 -25.48 31.56 0.45
CA LEU A 215 -24.87 30.32 -0.07
C LEU A 215 -23.35 30.31 0.13
N ALA A 216 -22.70 31.47 0.04
CA ALA A 216 -21.27 31.58 0.24
C ALA A 216 -20.85 31.24 1.68
N ILE A 217 -21.75 31.47 2.66
CA ILE A 217 -21.55 31.08 4.06
C ILE A 217 -22.04 29.66 4.31
N ALA A 218 -23.20 29.27 3.77
CA ALA A 218 -23.81 27.97 4.00
C ALA A 218 -22.89 26.80 3.56
N ALA A 219 -22.22 26.93 2.43
CA ALA A 219 -21.36 25.88 1.89
C ALA A 219 -20.19 25.51 2.85
N PRO A 220 -19.26 26.41 3.22
CA PRO A 220 -18.17 26.08 4.13
C PRO A 220 -18.66 25.77 5.55
N LEU A 221 -19.74 26.40 6.02
CA LEU A 221 -20.31 26.11 7.32
C LEU A 221 -20.84 24.67 7.40
N SER A 222 -21.57 24.22 6.38
CA SER A 222 -22.06 22.83 6.31
C SER A 222 -20.91 21.84 6.26
N GLN A 223 -19.86 22.10 5.49
CA GLN A 223 -18.65 21.28 5.46
C GLN A 223 -18.00 21.21 6.84
N ALA A 224 -17.78 22.33 7.51
CA ALA A 224 -17.15 22.38 8.82
C ALA A 224 -17.98 21.66 9.90
N LEU A 225 -19.29 21.89 9.92
CA LEU A 225 -20.21 21.20 10.86
C LEU A 225 -20.20 19.68 10.63
N ALA A 226 -20.26 19.23 9.38
CA ALA A 226 -20.19 17.81 9.06
C ALA A 226 -18.83 17.20 9.44
N LEU A 227 -17.71 17.91 9.19
CA LEU A 227 -16.38 17.46 9.60
C LEU A 227 -16.32 17.21 11.12
N ILE A 228 -16.76 18.18 11.90
CA ILE A 228 -16.78 18.07 13.36
C ILE A 228 -17.70 16.94 13.81
N THR A 229 -18.89 16.85 13.22
CA THR A 229 -19.86 15.81 13.58
C THR A 229 -19.33 14.40 13.31
N PHE A 230 -18.80 14.15 12.11
CA PHE A 230 -18.24 12.83 11.78
C PHE A 230 -16.96 12.53 12.57
N TRP A 231 -16.12 13.53 12.85
CA TRP A 231 -14.96 13.34 13.69
C TRP A 231 -15.36 12.87 15.10
N LEU A 232 -16.29 13.57 15.73
CA LEU A 232 -16.79 13.19 17.06
C LEU A 232 -17.54 11.85 17.04
N ALA A 233 -18.34 11.58 16.01
CA ALA A 233 -19.08 10.32 15.86
C ALA A 233 -18.15 9.10 15.70
N SER A 234 -16.93 9.28 15.23
CA SER A 234 -15.90 8.23 15.19
C SER A 234 -15.15 8.05 16.52
N GLY A 235 -15.61 8.69 17.61
CA GLY A 235 -14.95 8.63 18.92
C GLY A 235 -13.69 9.47 19.06
N GLN A 236 -13.39 10.34 18.09
CA GLN A 236 -12.18 11.13 18.11
C GLN A 236 -12.33 12.42 18.92
N PRO A 237 -11.37 12.78 19.78
CA PRO A 237 -11.39 14.02 20.53
C PRO A 237 -11.19 15.22 19.59
N LEU A 238 -11.93 16.32 19.80
CA LEU A 238 -11.85 17.49 18.94
C LEU A 238 -10.43 18.10 18.90
N SER A 239 -9.68 18.00 19.99
CA SER A 239 -8.28 18.43 20.08
C SER A 239 -7.34 17.66 19.14
N GLY A 240 -7.72 16.45 18.69
CA GLY A 240 -6.94 15.66 17.75
C GLY A 240 -7.05 16.12 16.30
N LEU A 241 -8.11 16.86 15.94
CA LEU A 241 -8.39 17.22 14.55
C LEU A 241 -7.28 18.06 13.88
N PRO A 242 -6.66 19.06 14.51
CA PRO A 242 -5.53 19.77 13.92
C PRO A 242 -4.32 18.85 13.65
N GLY A 243 -3.98 17.97 14.60
CA GLY A 243 -2.91 17.00 14.47
C GLY A 243 -3.16 16.00 13.34
N TYR A 244 -4.40 15.60 13.11
CA TYR A 244 -4.78 14.76 11.98
C TYR A 244 -4.44 15.40 10.64
N PHE A 245 -4.84 16.65 10.41
CA PHE A 245 -4.53 17.34 9.15
C PHE A 245 -3.03 17.64 9.01
N GLN A 246 -2.35 17.98 10.09
CA GLN A 246 -0.89 18.20 10.07
C GLN A 246 -0.15 16.92 9.66
N SER A 247 -0.48 15.79 10.25
CA SER A 247 0.14 14.50 9.90
C SER A 247 -0.21 14.06 8.48
N MET A 248 -1.45 14.32 8.03
CA MET A 248 -1.89 14.04 6.68
C MET A 248 -1.09 14.82 5.63
N THR A 249 -0.70 16.08 5.91
CA THR A 249 0.15 16.85 4.99
C THR A 249 1.52 16.20 4.80
N GLN A 250 2.10 15.59 5.84
CA GLN A 250 3.37 14.86 5.76
C GLN A 250 3.25 13.60 4.91
N ILE A 251 2.16 12.85 5.06
CA ILE A 251 1.86 11.68 4.23
C ILE A 251 1.73 12.09 2.76
N VAL A 252 0.91 13.11 2.46
CA VAL A 252 0.64 13.55 1.07
C VAL A 252 1.90 14.11 0.41
N SER A 253 2.70 14.90 1.13
CA SER A 253 3.93 15.49 0.57
C SER A 253 4.97 14.45 0.19
N GLY A 254 5.20 13.45 1.05
CA GLY A 254 6.20 12.41 0.81
C GLY A 254 5.75 11.33 -0.17
N TYR A 255 4.44 11.12 -0.32
CA TYR A 255 3.88 10.04 -1.15
C TYR A 255 4.36 10.07 -2.59
N THR A 256 4.40 11.27 -3.22
CA THR A 256 4.68 11.39 -4.65
C THR A 256 6.03 10.80 -5.05
N GLU A 257 7.08 11.02 -4.26
CA GLU A 257 8.41 10.44 -4.54
C GLU A 257 8.52 8.99 -4.05
N ALA A 258 8.09 8.75 -2.81
CA ALA A 258 8.23 7.44 -2.19
C ALA A 258 7.45 6.35 -2.91
N MET A 259 6.25 6.65 -3.40
CA MET A 259 5.36 5.68 -4.03
C MET A 259 5.30 5.78 -5.57
N ALA A 260 6.17 6.61 -6.20
CA ALA A 260 6.24 6.69 -7.65
C ALA A 260 6.52 5.32 -8.27
N TYR A 261 5.77 4.93 -9.29
CA TYR A 261 5.99 3.73 -10.08
C TYR A 261 5.82 4.06 -11.56
N THR A 262 6.63 3.47 -12.42
CA THR A 262 6.66 3.78 -13.86
C THR A 262 5.69 2.88 -14.61
N GLY A 263 4.79 3.46 -15.40
CA GLY A 263 3.86 2.76 -16.29
C GLY A 263 3.96 3.27 -17.72
N SER A 264 3.00 2.90 -18.56
CA SER A 264 3.01 3.22 -19.99
C SER A 264 2.66 4.69 -20.28
N PRO A 265 3.52 5.47 -20.97
CA PRO A 265 3.22 6.85 -21.34
C PRO A 265 1.95 7.02 -22.18
N SER A 266 1.57 6.01 -22.97
CA SER A 266 0.36 6.06 -23.79
C SER A 266 -0.93 6.22 -22.99
N GLU A 267 -1.00 5.66 -21.76
CA GLU A 267 -2.15 5.82 -20.87
C GLU A 267 -2.30 7.27 -20.43
N ILE A 268 -1.18 7.91 -20.08
CA ILE A 268 -1.13 9.33 -19.73
C ILE A 268 -1.61 10.18 -20.90
N ILE A 269 -1.12 9.90 -22.11
CA ILE A 269 -1.49 10.65 -23.33
C ILE A 269 -2.99 10.52 -23.61
N LEU A 270 -3.52 9.30 -23.57
CA LEU A 270 -4.96 9.04 -23.78
C LEU A 270 -5.82 9.77 -22.75
N TYR A 271 -5.42 9.71 -21.47
CA TYR A 271 -6.10 10.43 -20.41
C TYR A 271 -6.10 11.94 -20.63
N LEU A 272 -4.95 12.54 -20.96
CA LEU A 272 -4.82 13.98 -21.19
C LEU A 272 -5.64 14.45 -22.40
N ILE A 273 -5.65 13.68 -23.48
CA ILE A 273 -6.47 13.97 -24.66
C ILE A 273 -7.96 13.95 -24.31
N ALA A 274 -8.43 12.93 -23.58
CA ALA A 274 -9.83 12.83 -23.20
C ALA A 274 -10.23 13.95 -22.22
N ALA A 275 -9.41 14.24 -21.21
CA ALA A 275 -9.62 15.33 -20.26
C ALA A 275 -9.65 16.70 -20.95
N ALA A 276 -8.71 16.97 -21.86
CA ALA A 276 -8.68 18.19 -22.66
C ALA A 276 -9.92 18.32 -23.53
N ALA A 277 -10.36 17.25 -24.19
CA ALA A 277 -11.57 17.25 -25.03
C ALA A 277 -12.82 17.56 -24.18
N LEU A 278 -12.93 17.02 -22.96
CA LEU A 278 -14.02 17.34 -22.02
C LEU A 278 -14.00 18.82 -21.62
N VAL A 279 -12.84 19.35 -21.25
CA VAL A 279 -12.68 20.77 -20.88
C VAL A 279 -13.04 21.69 -22.07
N VAL A 280 -12.49 21.41 -23.27
CA VAL A 280 -12.78 22.19 -24.49
C VAL A 280 -14.25 22.15 -24.86
N SER A 281 -14.93 21.02 -24.67
CA SER A 281 -16.37 20.89 -24.95
C SER A 281 -17.20 21.78 -24.01
N VAL A 282 -16.85 21.81 -22.74
CA VAL A 282 -17.47 22.71 -21.74
C VAL A 282 -17.21 24.18 -22.08
N LEU A 283 -16.00 24.53 -22.51
CA LEU A 283 -15.63 25.89 -22.90
C LEU A 283 -16.43 26.37 -24.14
N ARG A 284 -16.54 25.52 -25.16
CA ARG A 284 -17.29 25.84 -26.40
C ARG A 284 -18.79 26.02 -26.16
N ASP A 285 -19.39 25.17 -25.32
CA ASP A 285 -20.81 25.31 -24.97
C ASP A 285 -21.10 26.59 -24.18
N SER A 286 -20.09 27.08 -23.47
CA SER A 286 -20.16 28.32 -22.68
C SER A 286 -19.80 29.59 -23.48
N SER A 287 -19.44 29.46 -24.77
CA SER A 287 -18.89 30.57 -25.60
C SER A 287 -19.80 31.79 -25.78
N GLY A 288 -21.12 31.67 -25.54
CA GLY A 288 -22.04 32.80 -25.44
C GLY A 288 -22.09 33.52 -24.09
N SER A 289 -21.32 33.01 -23.08
CA SER A 289 -21.30 33.54 -21.73
C SER A 289 -20.11 34.48 -21.49
N LYS A 290 -20.24 35.42 -20.53
CA LYS A 290 -19.11 36.27 -20.14
C LYS A 290 -17.92 35.40 -19.69
N ILE A 291 -16.69 35.80 -20.03
CA ILE A 291 -15.44 35.10 -19.75
C ILE A 291 -15.30 34.59 -18.30
N LYS A 292 -15.85 35.37 -17.35
CA LYS A 292 -15.90 35.03 -15.90
C LYS A 292 -16.69 33.73 -15.62
N ASN A 293 -17.75 33.44 -16.39
CA ASN A 293 -18.54 32.22 -16.21
C ASN A 293 -17.83 30.99 -16.79
N ILE A 294 -17.11 31.20 -17.87
CA ILE A 294 -16.30 30.17 -18.54
C ILE A 294 -15.19 29.69 -17.59
N LEU A 295 -14.41 30.64 -17.05
CA LEU A 295 -13.34 30.35 -16.08
C LEU A 295 -13.89 29.68 -14.83
N ALA A 296 -15.03 30.16 -14.31
CA ALA A 296 -15.63 29.62 -13.10
C ALA A 296 -16.00 28.13 -13.24
N LEU A 297 -16.46 27.66 -14.38
CA LEU A 297 -16.79 26.25 -14.60
C LEU A 297 -15.56 25.39 -14.93
N SER A 298 -14.56 25.98 -15.59
CA SER A 298 -13.36 25.24 -16.04
C SER A 298 -12.40 24.94 -14.91
N LEU A 299 -12.25 25.85 -13.91
CA LEU A 299 -11.31 25.67 -12.80
C LEU A 299 -11.62 24.44 -11.93
N PRO A 300 -12.85 24.19 -11.47
CA PRO A 300 -13.18 22.96 -10.75
C PRO A 300 -12.94 21.69 -11.58
N LEU A 301 -13.22 21.74 -12.87
CA LEU A 301 -13.03 20.62 -13.79
C LEU A 301 -11.53 20.32 -13.98
N LEU A 302 -10.70 21.35 -14.11
CA LEU A 302 -9.25 21.20 -14.19
C LEU A 302 -8.68 20.69 -12.85
N ALA A 303 -9.17 21.16 -11.71
CA ALA A 303 -8.78 20.66 -10.40
C ALA A 303 -9.14 19.18 -10.25
N TYR A 304 -10.33 18.78 -10.68
CA TYR A 304 -10.75 17.38 -10.70
C TYR A 304 -9.81 16.52 -11.55
N PHE A 305 -9.58 16.87 -12.82
CA PHE A 305 -8.69 16.09 -13.69
C PHE A 305 -7.26 16.08 -13.18
N PHE A 306 -6.78 17.15 -12.57
CA PHE A 306 -5.45 17.19 -11.97
C PHE A 306 -5.33 16.21 -10.79
N VAL A 307 -6.31 16.18 -9.89
CA VAL A 307 -6.28 15.26 -8.74
C VAL A 307 -6.42 13.81 -9.20
N VAL A 308 -7.29 13.52 -10.18
CA VAL A 308 -7.41 12.21 -10.80
C VAL A 308 -6.08 11.79 -11.44
N PHE A 309 -5.43 12.70 -12.18
CA PHE A 309 -4.12 12.46 -12.78
C PHE A 309 -3.08 12.05 -11.74
N LYS A 310 -3.00 12.78 -10.63
CA LYS A 310 -2.06 12.48 -9.53
C LYS A 310 -2.39 11.14 -8.88
N ALA A 311 -3.67 10.86 -8.62
CA ALA A 311 -4.10 9.61 -7.99
C ALA A 311 -3.78 8.38 -8.84
N ALA A 312 -3.91 8.49 -10.17
CA ALA A 312 -3.73 7.39 -11.10
C ALA A 312 -2.26 7.17 -11.52
N PHE A 313 -1.51 8.25 -11.79
CA PHE A 313 -0.25 8.16 -12.53
C PHE A 313 1.02 8.46 -11.70
N VAL A 314 0.90 8.85 -10.44
CA VAL A 314 2.06 8.88 -9.54
C VAL A 314 2.53 7.44 -9.29
N ARG A 315 1.66 6.58 -8.77
CA ARG A 315 1.86 5.14 -8.73
C ARG A 315 1.19 4.53 -9.96
N HIS A 316 1.94 4.46 -11.05
CA HIS A 316 1.43 4.08 -12.37
C HIS A 316 1.50 2.55 -12.57
N ASP A 317 0.74 1.85 -11.79
CA ASP A 317 0.41 0.43 -11.90
C ASP A 317 -1.12 0.28 -12.03
N GLY A 318 -1.76 -0.69 -11.38
CA GLY A 318 -3.22 -0.83 -11.35
C GLY A 318 -4.00 0.43 -10.93
N HIS A 319 -3.33 1.44 -10.32
CA HIS A 319 -3.97 2.73 -10.01
C HIS A 319 -4.40 3.50 -11.28
N ALA A 320 -3.84 3.19 -12.45
CA ALA A 320 -4.27 3.78 -13.72
C ALA A 320 -5.76 3.51 -14.03
N LEU A 321 -6.36 2.44 -13.47
CA LEU A 321 -7.80 2.18 -13.54
C LEU A 321 -8.63 3.36 -13.00
N THR A 322 -8.11 4.09 -12.00
CA THR A 322 -8.75 5.31 -11.51
C THR A 322 -8.89 6.38 -12.60
N ALA A 323 -7.89 6.52 -13.50
CA ALA A 323 -7.96 7.48 -14.59
C ALA A 323 -9.04 7.09 -15.62
N GLY A 324 -9.06 5.82 -16.02
CA GLY A 324 -10.04 5.29 -16.98
C GLY A 324 -11.47 5.47 -16.48
N THR A 325 -11.76 4.94 -15.30
CA THR A 325 -13.10 5.01 -14.69
C THR A 325 -13.52 6.47 -14.40
N SER A 326 -12.59 7.35 -13.99
CA SER A 326 -12.90 8.77 -13.74
C SER A 326 -13.25 9.54 -15.02
N ILE A 327 -12.57 9.26 -16.14
CA ILE A 327 -12.92 9.84 -17.45
C ILE A 327 -14.31 9.36 -17.89
N LEU A 328 -14.62 8.07 -17.72
CA LEU A 328 -15.94 7.53 -18.05
C LEU A 328 -17.05 8.22 -17.23
N LEU A 329 -16.89 8.31 -15.91
CA LEU A 329 -17.84 8.98 -15.02
C LEU A 329 -18.00 10.47 -15.36
N ALA A 330 -16.89 11.19 -15.52
CA ALA A 330 -16.93 12.61 -15.85
C ALA A 330 -17.66 12.85 -17.19
N SER A 331 -17.40 12.04 -18.22
CA SER A 331 -18.06 12.16 -19.50
C SER A 331 -19.57 11.88 -19.40
N ALA A 332 -19.97 10.85 -18.64
CA ALA A 332 -21.37 10.54 -18.39
C ALA A 332 -22.09 11.68 -17.65
N ILE A 333 -21.48 12.23 -16.61
CA ILE A 333 -22.05 13.35 -15.83
C ILE A 333 -22.13 14.61 -16.69
N LEU A 334 -21.07 14.97 -17.42
CA LEU A 334 -21.02 16.14 -18.29
C LEU A 334 -21.97 16.05 -19.48
N PHE A 335 -22.30 14.83 -19.92
CA PHE A 335 -23.28 14.58 -20.98
C PHE A 335 -24.63 15.26 -20.67
N PHE A 336 -25.01 15.37 -19.41
CA PHE A 336 -26.25 16.05 -19.02
C PHE A 336 -26.18 17.57 -19.14
N LEU A 337 -24.98 18.14 -19.14
CA LEU A 337 -24.78 19.59 -19.29
C LEU A 337 -24.61 20.02 -20.74
N LEU A 338 -24.06 19.14 -21.57
CA LEU A 338 -23.74 19.44 -22.96
C LEU A 338 -24.91 18.97 -23.86
N ASN A 339 -25.47 19.86 -24.62
CA ASN A 339 -26.69 19.62 -25.41
C ASN A 339 -26.49 19.36 -26.91
N LYS A 340 -25.23 19.09 -27.36
CA LYS A 340 -24.91 19.11 -28.79
C LYS A 340 -24.27 17.80 -29.32
N ARG A 341 -24.23 17.64 -30.63
CA ARG A 341 -23.59 16.50 -31.32
C ARG A 341 -22.11 16.30 -30.96
N SER A 342 -21.40 17.37 -30.57
CA SER A 342 -20.03 17.31 -30.04
C SER A 342 -19.88 16.42 -28.79
N VAL A 343 -20.93 16.27 -28.02
CA VAL A 343 -20.97 15.45 -26.81
C VAL A 343 -20.81 13.97 -27.12
N LEU A 344 -21.43 13.48 -28.19
CA LEU A 344 -21.31 12.08 -28.58
C LEU A 344 -19.85 11.73 -28.94
N PHE A 345 -19.15 12.62 -29.63
CA PHE A 345 -17.73 12.43 -29.96
C PHE A 345 -16.87 12.35 -28.68
N VAL A 346 -17.11 13.23 -27.72
CA VAL A 346 -16.35 13.26 -26.45
C VAL A 346 -16.64 12.02 -25.61
N LEU A 347 -17.90 11.57 -25.59
CA LEU A 347 -18.28 10.34 -24.90
C LEU A 347 -17.58 9.11 -25.54
N LEU A 348 -17.58 9.02 -26.86
CA LEU A 348 -16.87 7.94 -27.58
C LEU A 348 -15.37 7.98 -27.31
N LEU A 349 -14.74 9.16 -27.35
CA LEU A 349 -13.33 9.31 -27.00
C LEU A 349 -13.04 8.89 -25.55
N SER A 350 -13.93 9.22 -24.61
CA SER A 350 -13.80 8.83 -23.20
C SER A 350 -13.96 7.32 -23.03
N ILE A 351 -14.88 6.68 -23.74
CA ILE A 351 -15.04 5.22 -23.74
C ILE A 351 -13.79 4.55 -24.32
N VAL A 352 -13.24 5.04 -25.43
CA VAL A 352 -12.01 4.50 -26.02
C VAL A 352 -10.83 4.66 -25.07
N SER A 353 -10.68 5.84 -24.45
CA SER A 353 -9.62 6.08 -23.47
C SER A 353 -9.74 5.15 -22.26
N TRP A 354 -10.94 5.04 -21.68
CA TRP A 354 -11.22 4.12 -20.59
C TRP A 354 -10.92 2.67 -20.97
N ALA A 355 -11.48 2.17 -22.06
CA ALA A 355 -11.29 0.80 -22.52
C ALA A 355 -9.81 0.49 -22.80
N SER A 356 -9.07 1.44 -23.40
CA SER A 356 -7.63 1.28 -23.67
C SER A 356 -6.78 1.23 -22.42
N ILE A 357 -7.13 1.99 -21.37
CA ILE A 357 -6.42 1.95 -20.08
C ILE A 357 -6.78 0.67 -19.34
N ASP A 358 -8.07 0.42 -19.14
CA ASP A 358 -8.56 -0.69 -18.31
C ASP A 358 -8.17 -2.07 -18.86
N SER A 359 -8.19 -2.23 -20.22
CA SER A 359 -7.82 -3.50 -20.88
C SER A 359 -6.38 -3.99 -20.62
N ARG A 360 -5.52 -3.14 -20.07
CA ARG A 360 -4.14 -3.52 -19.71
C ARG A 360 -4.04 -4.19 -18.34
N TYR A 361 -5.00 -3.92 -17.47
CA TYR A 361 -4.97 -4.37 -16.07
C TYR A 361 -6.04 -5.40 -15.76
N ILE A 362 -7.14 -5.41 -16.54
CA ILE A 362 -8.27 -6.34 -16.36
C ILE A 362 -8.64 -6.98 -17.68
N THR A 363 -9.25 -8.17 -17.59
CA THR A 363 -9.86 -8.82 -18.76
C THR A 363 -11.06 -8.01 -19.22
N PHE A 364 -10.96 -7.40 -20.40
CA PHE A 364 -11.97 -6.52 -20.97
C PHE A 364 -12.82 -7.30 -21.95
N SER A 365 -14.07 -7.65 -21.56
CA SER A 365 -15.04 -8.36 -22.40
C SER A 365 -16.46 -7.88 -22.13
N ALA A 366 -17.39 -8.17 -23.04
CA ALA A 366 -18.78 -7.82 -22.84
C ALA A 366 -19.38 -8.49 -21.59
N SER A 367 -18.99 -9.76 -21.31
CA SER A 367 -19.42 -10.47 -20.11
C SER A 367 -18.92 -9.78 -18.83
N THR A 368 -17.63 -9.42 -18.76
CA THR A 368 -17.06 -8.70 -17.60
C THR A 368 -17.77 -7.37 -17.35
N LEU A 369 -18.18 -6.65 -18.38
CA LEU A 369 -18.91 -5.39 -18.22
C LEU A 369 -20.32 -5.61 -17.69
N LEU A 370 -21.02 -6.61 -18.22
CA LEU A 370 -22.36 -6.99 -17.74
C LEU A 370 -22.30 -7.50 -16.30
N ASP A 371 -21.32 -8.32 -15.98
CA ASP A 371 -21.07 -8.81 -14.63
C ASP A 371 -20.76 -7.68 -13.65
N SER A 372 -19.99 -6.67 -14.08
CA SER A 372 -19.72 -5.47 -13.26
C SER A 372 -21.00 -4.70 -12.94
N ILE A 373 -21.90 -4.50 -13.94
CA ILE A 373 -23.19 -3.86 -13.69
C ILE A 373 -24.05 -4.71 -12.77
N ALA A 374 -24.15 -6.01 -13.04
CA ALA A 374 -24.97 -6.93 -12.26
C ALA A 374 -24.49 -7.08 -10.82
N SER A 375 -23.15 -7.15 -10.63
CA SER A 375 -22.52 -7.33 -9.31
C SER A 375 -22.88 -6.20 -8.34
N THR A 376 -23.00 -4.95 -8.82
CA THR A 376 -23.38 -3.80 -8.01
C THR A 376 -24.72 -4.04 -7.29
N TYR A 377 -25.71 -4.61 -7.99
CA TYR A 377 -27.02 -4.90 -7.39
C TYR A 377 -27.05 -6.25 -6.68
N TYR A 378 -26.40 -7.26 -7.24
CA TYR A 378 -26.33 -8.62 -6.67
C TYR A 378 -25.68 -8.63 -5.28
N HIS A 379 -24.56 -7.93 -5.10
CA HIS A 379 -23.91 -7.82 -3.80
C HIS A 379 -24.78 -7.06 -2.79
N ALA A 380 -25.47 -6.00 -3.25
CA ALA A 380 -26.37 -5.25 -2.39
C ALA A 380 -27.56 -6.11 -1.94
N TRP A 381 -28.19 -6.85 -2.87
CA TRP A 381 -29.33 -7.70 -2.57
C TRP A 381 -29.00 -8.85 -1.61
N ASN A 382 -27.94 -9.60 -1.92
CA ASN A 382 -27.54 -10.72 -1.07
C ASN A 382 -27.04 -10.25 0.30
N GLY A 383 -26.31 -9.13 0.32
CA GLY A 383 -25.85 -8.55 1.57
C GLY A 383 -27.00 -8.05 2.47
N LEU A 384 -28.03 -7.48 1.87
CA LEU A 384 -29.23 -7.09 2.62
C LEU A 384 -29.89 -8.31 3.27
N GLY A 385 -30.03 -9.41 2.53
CA GLY A 385 -30.53 -10.68 3.08
C GLY A 385 -29.71 -11.19 4.28
N THR A 386 -28.35 -11.14 4.16
CA THR A 386 -27.45 -11.52 5.26
C THR A 386 -27.60 -10.63 6.49
N ARG A 387 -27.75 -9.31 6.30
CA ARG A 387 -27.88 -8.35 7.41
C ARG A 387 -29.25 -8.37 8.09
N LEU A 388 -30.30 -8.75 7.37
CA LEU A 388 -31.65 -8.89 7.90
C LEU A 388 -31.91 -10.27 8.57
N ALA A 389 -31.07 -11.25 8.26
CA ALA A 389 -31.11 -12.54 8.94
C ALA A 389 -30.80 -12.35 10.43
N ALA A 390 -31.56 -13.01 11.30
CA ALA A 390 -31.37 -12.96 12.76
C ALA A 390 -30.12 -13.72 13.25
N SER A 391 -29.18 -14.01 12.36
CA SER A 391 -27.98 -14.79 12.65
C SER A 391 -26.76 -13.88 12.76
N ASP A 392 -25.85 -14.23 13.66
CA ASP A 392 -24.56 -13.54 13.87
C ASP A 392 -23.52 -13.90 12.79
N THR A 393 -23.98 -14.05 11.55
CA THR A 393 -23.19 -14.58 10.41
C THR A 393 -21.97 -13.74 10.08
N LEU A 394 -22.06 -12.40 10.20
CA LEU A 394 -20.94 -11.51 9.88
C LEU A 394 -19.82 -11.62 10.91
N ASN A 395 -20.15 -11.67 12.21
CA ASN A 395 -19.15 -11.86 13.27
C ASN A 395 -18.51 -13.24 13.17
N GLN A 396 -19.29 -14.29 12.95
CA GLN A 396 -18.75 -15.64 12.73
C GLN A 396 -17.82 -15.72 11.52
N SER A 397 -18.16 -15.02 10.42
CA SER A 397 -17.32 -14.93 9.23
C SER A 397 -16.03 -14.17 9.52
N PHE A 398 -16.09 -13.11 10.32
CA PHE A 398 -14.93 -12.34 10.78
C PHE A 398 -14.00 -13.19 11.63
N ASP A 399 -14.53 -13.91 12.63
CA ASP A 399 -13.72 -14.80 13.49
C ASP A 399 -13.09 -15.93 12.67
N THR A 400 -13.83 -16.50 11.71
CA THR A 400 -13.30 -17.51 10.79
C THR A 400 -12.16 -16.95 9.93
N ALA A 401 -12.28 -15.70 9.47
CA ALA A 401 -11.25 -15.04 8.70
C ALA A 401 -9.99 -14.78 9.54
N LEU A 402 -10.14 -14.33 10.79
CA LEU A 402 -9.02 -14.18 11.73
C LEU A 402 -8.34 -15.51 12.03
N ALA A 403 -9.10 -16.59 12.27
CA ALA A 403 -8.55 -17.93 12.48
C ALA A 403 -7.76 -18.41 11.25
N LYS A 404 -8.24 -18.12 10.04
CA LYS A 404 -7.54 -18.41 8.78
C LYS A 404 -6.23 -17.63 8.67
N ILE A 405 -6.22 -16.34 9.00
CA ILE A 405 -4.98 -15.52 9.01
C ILE A 405 -3.99 -16.08 10.02
N HIS A 406 -4.45 -16.38 11.24
CA HIS A 406 -3.61 -16.96 12.30
C HIS A 406 -3.00 -18.33 11.88
N SER A 407 -3.74 -19.14 11.12
CA SER A 407 -3.22 -20.43 10.65
C SER A 407 -2.08 -20.32 9.62
N GLN A 408 -1.96 -19.20 8.91
CA GLN A 408 -0.89 -18.95 7.94
C GLN A 408 0.44 -18.62 8.62
N ILE A 409 0.41 -17.77 9.64
CA ILE A 409 1.57 -17.41 10.46
C ILE A 409 1.10 -17.38 11.92
N ARG A 410 1.53 -18.39 12.68
CA ARG A 410 1.21 -18.51 14.11
C ARG A 410 2.19 -17.67 14.93
N LEU A 411 1.82 -16.41 15.16
CA LEU A 411 2.54 -15.59 16.13
C LEU A 411 2.12 -16.00 17.55
N PRO A 412 3.07 -16.21 18.49
CA PRO A 412 2.74 -16.54 19.86
C PRO A 412 2.08 -15.36 20.59
N GLN A 413 1.21 -15.65 21.51
CA GLN A 413 0.72 -14.63 22.45
C GLN A 413 1.83 -14.22 23.40
N ARG A 414 1.94 -12.92 23.68
CA ARG A 414 2.94 -12.31 24.55
C ARG A 414 2.26 -11.51 25.66
N ASP A 415 2.86 -11.55 26.84
CA ASP A 415 2.45 -10.66 27.91
C ASP A 415 2.79 -9.23 27.59
N GLY A 416 1.91 -8.29 27.98
CA GLY A 416 2.09 -6.87 27.69
C GLY A 416 1.58 -6.44 26.32
N THR A 417 2.09 -5.31 25.84
CA THR A 417 1.71 -4.70 24.57
C THR A 417 2.66 -5.12 23.46
N THR A 418 2.15 -5.20 22.23
CA THR A 418 2.92 -5.73 21.11
C THR A 418 2.71 -4.89 19.83
N ASP A 419 3.79 -4.59 19.12
CA ASP A 419 3.73 -4.07 17.74
C ASP A 419 4.36 -5.04 16.75
N ILE A 420 4.16 -4.78 15.45
CA ILE A 420 4.73 -5.59 14.36
C ILE A 420 5.35 -4.71 13.28
N TYR A 421 6.59 -5.02 12.92
CA TYR A 421 7.33 -4.47 11.78
C TYR A 421 7.43 -5.55 10.67
N SER A 422 7.41 -5.26 9.39
CA SER A 422 7.27 -3.97 8.71
C SER A 422 5.78 -3.58 8.53
N TYR A 423 4.91 -4.51 8.05
CA TYR A 423 3.51 -4.24 7.69
C TYR A 423 2.58 -5.45 7.94
N GLY A 424 2.88 -6.30 8.90
CA GLY A 424 2.14 -7.54 9.17
C GLY A 424 0.98 -7.42 10.16
N GLN A 425 0.29 -6.27 10.28
CA GLN A 425 -0.71 -6.02 11.32
C GLN A 425 -1.84 -7.06 11.35
N SER A 426 -2.25 -7.60 10.21
CA SER A 426 -3.29 -8.64 10.15
C SER A 426 -2.87 -9.91 10.92
N TYR A 427 -1.60 -10.31 10.83
CA TYR A 427 -1.09 -11.46 11.59
C TYR A 427 -1.08 -11.20 13.09
N LEU A 428 -0.67 -9.98 13.50
CA LEU A 428 -0.63 -9.61 14.91
C LEU A 428 -2.03 -9.52 15.50
N ILE A 429 -2.97 -8.87 14.84
CA ILE A 429 -4.35 -8.74 15.30
C ILE A 429 -5.01 -10.13 15.39
N ALA A 430 -4.81 -10.98 14.37
CA ALA A 430 -5.34 -12.33 14.35
C ALA A 430 -4.74 -13.26 15.41
N SER A 431 -3.56 -12.95 15.95
CA SER A 431 -2.93 -13.73 17.03
C SER A 431 -3.50 -13.46 18.41
N GLY A 432 -4.36 -12.43 18.56
CA GLY A 432 -4.94 -12.03 19.85
C GLY A 432 -3.97 -11.27 20.77
N ASN A 433 -2.80 -10.86 20.28
CA ASN A 433 -1.90 -9.99 21.02
C ASN A 433 -2.49 -8.58 21.22
N ARG A 434 -2.17 -7.95 22.33
CA ARG A 434 -2.60 -6.59 22.63
C ARG A 434 -1.83 -5.59 21.78
N TRP A 435 -2.41 -5.22 20.65
CA TRP A 435 -1.76 -4.33 19.67
C TRP A 435 -1.57 -2.91 20.20
N ASN A 436 -0.34 -2.43 20.15
CA ASN A 436 0.08 -1.06 20.48
C ASN A 436 0.95 -0.52 19.35
N PRO A 437 0.33 0.03 18.30
CA PRO A 437 1.04 0.43 17.09
C PRO A 437 1.95 1.63 17.31
N ARG A 438 3.07 1.65 16.58
CA ARG A 438 3.73 2.91 16.27
C ARG A 438 2.81 3.81 15.42
N PRO A 439 2.91 5.16 15.54
CA PRO A 439 1.99 6.05 14.84
C PRO A 439 1.92 5.84 13.33
N VAL A 440 3.04 5.76 12.63
CA VAL A 440 3.06 5.37 11.22
C VAL A 440 3.16 3.85 11.14
N LEU A 441 2.00 3.19 11.16
CA LEU A 441 1.89 1.73 11.35
C LEU A 441 2.59 0.89 10.27
N GLN A 442 2.71 1.39 9.05
CA GLN A 442 3.39 0.73 7.93
C GLN A 442 4.76 1.36 7.76
N SER A 443 5.85 0.64 7.99
CA SER A 443 7.22 1.19 7.95
C SER A 443 7.53 1.92 6.65
N TYR A 444 7.08 1.39 5.53
CA TYR A 444 7.29 2.00 4.20
C TYR A 444 6.60 3.35 4.03
N SER A 445 5.63 3.70 4.91
CA SER A 445 4.90 4.97 4.87
C SER A 445 5.55 6.10 5.69
N ALA A 446 6.66 5.84 6.35
CA ALA A 446 7.46 6.86 7.01
C ALA A 446 8.24 7.70 5.97
N TYR A 447 7.50 8.36 5.07
CA TYR A 447 8.04 9.00 3.87
C TYR A 447 8.93 10.20 4.13
N THR A 448 8.74 10.90 5.26
CA THR A 448 9.43 12.14 5.59
C THR A 448 10.21 12.03 6.90
N PRO A 449 11.22 12.89 7.10
CA PRO A 449 11.95 12.91 8.38
C PRO A 449 11.06 13.17 9.61
N ALA A 450 9.96 13.90 9.43
CA ALA A 450 9.00 14.12 10.50
C ALA A 450 8.27 12.84 10.90
N LEU A 451 7.77 12.07 9.92
CA LEU A 451 7.08 10.80 10.16
C LEU A 451 8.00 9.74 10.79
N ALA A 452 9.23 9.60 10.28
CA ALA A 452 10.20 8.66 10.82
C ALA A 452 10.61 9.01 12.26
N ARG A 453 10.73 10.30 12.58
CA ARG A 453 10.98 10.75 13.95
C ARG A 453 9.83 10.41 14.90
N ILE A 454 8.59 10.59 14.48
CA ILE A 454 7.41 10.25 15.31
C ILE A 454 7.45 8.77 15.70
N ASN A 455 7.76 7.85 14.78
CA ASN A 455 7.89 6.43 15.09
C ASN A 455 9.07 6.15 16.03
N ARG A 456 10.24 6.72 15.75
CA ARG A 456 11.40 6.60 16.65
C ARG A 456 11.06 7.10 18.06
N ASP A 457 10.46 8.27 18.16
CA ASP A 457 10.13 8.89 19.46
C ASP A 457 9.06 8.07 20.22
N HIS A 458 8.15 7.38 19.51
CA HIS A 458 7.24 6.41 20.11
C HIS A 458 8.00 5.24 20.75
N LEU A 459 9.00 4.66 20.05
CA LEU A 459 9.85 3.60 20.60
C LEU A 459 10.67 4.05 21.81
N LEU A 460 11.04 5.33 21.87
CA LEU A 460 11.79 5.94 22.97
C LEU A 460 10.88 6.38 24.13
N GLY A 461 9.58 6.49 23.87
CA GLY A 461 8.59 6.98 24.82
C GLY A 461 8.19 5.95 25.87
N ARG A 462 7.38 6.41 26.84
CA ARG A 462 6.81 5.56 27.90
C ARG A 462 5.78 4.56 27.39
N THR A 463 5.15 4.87 26.27
CA THR A 463 4.14 4.04 25.60
C THR A 463 4.74 3.06 24.60
N ALA A 464 6.06 2.94 24.55
CA ALA A 464 6.73 1.97 23.66
C ALA A 464 6.20 0.54 23.93
N PRO A 465 5.94 -0.28 22.92
CA PRO A 465 5.43 -1.63 23.10
C PRO A 465 6.42 -2.50 23.87
N ASP A 466 5.89 -3.44 24.68
CA ASP A 466 6.71 -4.37 25.46
C ASP A 466 7.38 -5.42 24.57
N ASN A 467 6.70 -5.78 23.46
CA ASN A 467 7.17 -6.76 22.51
C ASN A 467 7.04 -6.23 21.07
N ILE A 468 7.93 -6.69 20.19
CA ILE A 468 7.89 -6.36 18.76
C ILE A 468 8.16 -7.63 17.95
N PHE A 469 7.30 -7.93 17.01
CA PHE A 469 7.59 -8.87 15.92
C PHE A 469 8.22 -8.09 14.78
N PHE A 470 9.53 -8.23 14.60
CA PHE A 470 10.29 -7.47 13.62
C PHE A 470 10.63 -8.30 12.39
N LYS A 471 10.39 -7.76 11.21
CA LYS A 471 10.74 -8.37 9.93
C LYS A 471 11.39 -7.34 9.03
N VAL A 472 12.52 -7.68 8.42
CA VAL A 472 13.13 -6.90 7.36
C VAL A 472 12.41 -7.21 6.06
N GLU A 473 11.70 -6.23 5.53
CA GLU A 473 10.86 -6.40 4.36
C GLU A 473 10.59 -5.02 3.75
N SER A 474 11.11 -4.77 2.56
CA SER A 474 10.92 -3.52 1.83
C SER A 474 9.96 -3.71 0.65
N ILE A 475 9.44 -2.59 0.15
CA ILE A 475 8.58 -2.55 -1.04
C ILE A 475 9.27 -1.82 -2.18
N ASP A 476 8.83 -2.07 -3.40
CA ASP A 476 9.20 -1.31 -4.61
C ASP A 476 10.73 -1.21 -4.85
N GLY A 477 11.52 -2.21 -4.46
CA GLY A 477 12.98 -2.24 -4.65
C GLY A 477 13.76 -1.21 -3.82
N ARG A 478 13.20 -0.71 -2.73
CA ARG A 478 13.90 0.18 -1.79
C ARG A 478 14.95 -0.56 -0.99
N LEU A 479 15.97 0.18 -0.56
CA LEU A 479 16.90 -0.34 0.44
C LEU A 479 16.12 -0.63 1.73
N PRO A 480 16.16 -1.87 2.27
CA PRO A 480 15.33 -2.23 3.41
C PRO A 480 15.47 -1.33 4.64
N ALA A 481 16.69 -0.91 4.96
CA ALA A 481 16.97 -0.05 6.10
C ALA A 481 16.42 1.38 5.98
N LEU A 482 15.89 1.79 4.82
CA LEU A 482 15.20 3.07 4.64
C LEU A 482 13.81 3.07 5.26
N ASP A 483 13.13 1.91 5.28
CA ASP A 483 11.77 1.84 5.77
C ASP A 483 11.76 2.03 7.29
N ASP A 484 11.40 3.26 7.73
CA ASP A 484 11.44 3.69 9.13
C ASP A 484 12.86 3.63 9.74
N GLY A 485 13.88 4.05 8.98
CA GLY A 485 15.29 3.90 9.29
C GLY A 485 15.73 4.40 10.68
N PRO A 486 15.30 5.58 11.18
CA PRO A 486 15.61 6.08 12.52
C PRO A 486 15.11 5.20 13.66
N SER A 487 14.14 4.32 13.44
CA SER A 487 13.65 3.37 14.43
C SER A 487 14.62 2.20 14.66
N TRP A 488 15.44 1.83 13.67
CA TRP A 488 16.33 0.66 13.76
C TRP A 488 17.38 0.78 14.87
N PRO A 489 18.11 1.92 15.03
CA PRO A 489 19.01 2.09 16.15
C PRO A 489 18.30 2.05 17.51
N ALA A 490 17.07 2.57 17.61
CA ALA A 490 16.29 2.50 18.85
C ALA A 490 15.90 1.05 19.18
N LEU A 491 15.54 0.24 18.18
CA LEU A 491 15.28 -1.18 18.37
C LEU A 491 16.51 -1.92 18.87
N LEU A 492 17.66 -1.69 18.23
CA LEU A 492 18.93 -2.36 18.60
C LEU A 492 19.40 -2.04 20.02
N THR A 493 19.02 -0.90 20.57
CA THR A 493 19.44 -0.49 21.91
C THR A 493 18.43 -0.79 23.01
N ARG A 494 17.11 -0.64 22.72
CA ARG A 494 16.06 -0.81 23.73
C ARG A 494 15.45 -2.20 23.80
N TYR A 495 15.62 -3.01 22.77
CA TYR A 495 15.02 -4.34 22.72
C TYR A 495 16.08 -5.42 22.63
N ARG A 496 15.73 -6.61 23.12
CA ARG A 496 16.59 -7.81 23.07
C ARG A 496 15.92 -8.88 22.23
N PRO A 497 16.68 -9.61 21.41
CA PRO A 497 16.14 -10.72 20.65
C PRO A 497 15.79 -11.89 21.59
N ASP A 498 14.60 -12.47 21.37
CA ASP A 498 14.07 -13.58 22.14
C ASP A 498 13.96 -14.87 21.30
N ASN A 499 13.57 -14.74 20.02
CA ASN A 499 13.43 -15.85 19.06
C ASN A 499 13.43 -15.32 17.62
N LEU A 500 13.74 -16.21 16.65
CA LEU A 500 13.57 -15.96 15.23
C LEU A 500 12.75 -17.12 14.62
N GLU A 501 11.49 -16.84 14.31
CA GLU A 501 10.57 -17.83 13.79
C GLU A 501 9.68 -17.21 12.70
N ASN A 502 9.32 -17.99 11.66
CA ASN A 502 8.51 -17.52 10.54
C ASN A 502 9.03 -16.24 9.87
N ASN A 503 10.36 -16.03 9.87
CA ASN A 503 11.05 -14.83 9.41
C ASN A 503 10.73 -13.56 10.24
N PHE A 504 10.15 -13.70 11.43
CA PHE A 504 10.01 -12.63 12.41
C PHE A 504 11.04 -12.80 13.53
N LEU A 505 11.78 -11.75 13.81
CA LEU A 505 12.60 -11.62 15.02
C LEU A 505 11.69 -11.13 16.15
N TYR A 506 11.57 -11.94 17.18
CA TYR A 506 10.83 -11.58 18.38
C TYR A 506 11.74 -10.75 19.28
N LEU A 507 11.34 -9.50 19.49
CA LEU A 507 12.06 -8.54 20.30
C LEU A 507 11.26 -8.26 21.58
N ARG A 508 11.93 -8.26 22.72
CA ARG A 508 11.36 -7.89 24.00
C ARG A 508 12.06 -6.64 24.54
N LYS A 509 11.31 -5.70 25.08
CA LYS A 509 11.84 -4.51 25.72
C LYS A 509 12.82 -4.92 26.84
N ALA A 510 13.99 -4.28 26.87
CA ALA A 510 15.02 -4.62 27.85
C ALA A 510 14.59 -4.27 29.29
N SER A 511 14.85 -5.18 30.22
CA SER A 511 14.63 -4.95 31.64
C SER A 511 15.93 -5.34 32.42
N PRO A 512 16.53 -4.43 33.21
CA PRO A 512 16.16 -3.02 33.38
C PRO A 512 16.22 -2.25 32.05
N GLU A 513 15.49 -1.13 31.98
CA GLU A 513 15.41 -0.29 30.79
C GLU A 513 16.81 0.29 30.49
N ILE A 514 17.24 0.10 29.23
CA ILE A 514 18.52 0.61 28.76
C ILE A 514 18.27 1.98 28.11
N GLU A 515 19.07 2.97 28.49
CA GLU A 515 19.03 4.27 27.83
C GLU A 515 19.47 4.11 26.36
N PRO A 516 18.66 4.55 25.39
CA PRO A 516 18.97 4.33 23.99
C PRO A 516 20.15 5.17 23.55
N ILE A 517 21.09 4.53 22.87
CA ILE A 517 22.23 5.20 22.23
C ILE A 517 21.87 5.45 20.78
N LEU A 518 21.47 6.67 20.47
CA LEU A 518 21.17 7.06 19.09
C LEU A 518 22.45 7.52 18.36
N PRO A 519 22.58 7.25 17.05
CA PRO A 519 23.72 7.72 16.27
C PRO A 519 23.82 9.24 16.32
N ARG A 520 24.98 9.75 16.70
CA ARG A 520 25.33 11.16 16.54
C ARG A 520 25.97 11.28 15.16
N THR A 521 25.27 11.95 14.24
CA THR A 521 25.76 12.11 12.87
C THR A 521 26.66 13.34 12.74
N GLU A 522 27.84 13.15 12.13
CA GLU A 522 28.78 14.20 11.81
C GLU A 522 28.85 14.42 10.30
N GLU A 523 29.07 15.64 9.87
CA GLU A 523 29.16 15.99 8.46
C GLU A 523 30.43 15.41 7.84
N ALA A 524 30.26 14.57 6.81
CA ALA A 524 31.34 13.99 6.05
C ALA A 524 31.71 14.83 4.82
N GLY A 525 30.81 15.70 4.36
CA GLY A 525 31.02 16.59 3.22
C GLY A 525 29.82 16.71 2.28
N ALA A 526 30.07 17.38 1.16
CA ALA A 526 29.12 17.56 0.07
C ALA A 526 29.67 16.90 -1.21
N PHE A 527 28.88 15.99 -1.76
CA PHE A 527 29.23 15.14 -2.89
C PHE A 527 28.31 15.44 -4.09
N SER A 528 28.78 15.10 -5.29
CA SER A 528 27.96 15.19 -6.51
C SER A 528 27.22 13.88 -6.77
N LEU A 529 26.10 13.92 -7.50
CA LEU A 529 25.45 12.69 -7.97
C LEU A 529 26.43 11.90 -8.85
N GLY A 530 26.49 10.59 -8.64
CA GLY A 530 27.45 9.68 -9.27
C GLY A 530 28.81 9.58 -8.57
N GLU A 531 29.15 10.50 -7.69
CA GLU A 531 30.40 10.46 -6.95
C GLU A 531 30.42 9.35 -5.89
N GLN A 532 31.56 8.69 -5.73
CA GLN A 532 31.74 7.63 -4.74
C GLN A 532 31.98 8.23 -3.35
N VAL A 533 31.14 7.84 -2.41
CA VAL A 533 31.25 8.22 -1.00
C VAL A 533 31.81 7.05 -0.21
N ALA A 534 33.01 7.18 0.32
CA ALA A 534 33.62 6.16 1.16
C ALA A 534 32.91 6.10 2.51
N ILE A 535 32.69 4.89 3.03
CA ILE A 535 32.03 4.65 4.33
C ILE A 535 33.10 4.46 5.39
N PRO A 536 33.03 5.16 6.54
CA PRO A 536 33.92 4.94 7.68
C PRO A 536 33.88 3.49 8.15
N ASP A 537 35.04 2.96 8.52
CA ASP A 537 35.17 1.58 8.99
C ASP A 537 35.85 1.54 10.36
N ASP A 538 35.02 1.51 11.41
CA ASP A 538 35.50 1.35 12.81
C ASP A 538 34.99 0.05 13.46
N GLY A 539 34.48 -0.89 12.63
CA GLY A 539 33.95 -2.17 13.09
C GLY A 539 32.51 -2.12 13.57
N ASN A 540 31.87 -0.94 13.65
CA ASN A 540 30.47 -0.78 14.05
C ASN A 540 29.58 -0.57 12.84
N PRO A 541 28.28 -0.85 12.95
CA PRO A 541 27.33 -0.48 11.92
C PRO A 541 27.29 1.04 11.73
N VAL A 542 27.24 1.47 10.46
CA VAL A 542 27.27 2.88 10.08
C VAL A 542 25.87 3.33 9.70
N PHE A 543 25.40 4.39 10.35
CA PHE A 543 24.20 5.12 10.02
C PHE A 543 24.54 6.30 9.13
N VAL A 544 23.75 6.54 8.08
CA VAL A 544 23.97 7.66 7.16
C VAL A 544 22.69 8.49 7.00
N GLU A 545 22.83 9.80 6.98
CA GLU A 545 21.84 10.77 6.56
C GLU A 545 22.32 11.39 5.24
N ALA A 546 21.51 11.31 4.19
CA ALA A 546 21.86 11.88 2.87
C ALA A 546 20.84 12.99 2.50
N GLY A 547 21.29 14.22 2.55
CA GLY A 547 20.49 15.41 2.26
C GLY A 547 20.46 15.74 0.77
N ILE A 548 19.60 15.06 0.01
CA ILE A 548 19.45 15.20 -1.43
C ILE A 548 18.22 16.04 -1.73
N GLU A 549 18.40 17.18 -2.40
CA GLU A 549 17.32 18.10 -2.66
C GLU A 549 17.02 18.28 -4.15
N LYS A 550 15.74 18.37 -4.48
CA LYS A 550 15.27 18.80 -5.79
C LYS A 550 15.56 20.28 -5.99
N ASN A 551 15.98 20.67 -7.19
CA ASN A 551 16.03 22.09 -7.58
C ASN A 551 14.61 22.61 -7.87
N LEU A 552 14.47 23.87 -8.29
CA LEU A 552 13.17 24.48 -8.53
C LEU A 552 12.35 23.71 -9.58
N ALA A 553 12.97 23.31 -10.69
CA ALA A 553 12.31 22.53 -11.74
C ALA A 553 11.85 21.16 -11.22
N GLY A 554 12.69 20.47 -10.44
CA GLY A 554 12.33 19.22 -9.79
C GLY A 554 11.18 19.36 -8.79
N LYS A 555 11.14 20.44 -8.00
CA LYS A 555 10.02 20.73 -7.08
C LYS A 555 8.72 20.95 -7.85
N VAL A 556 8.76 21.74 -8.92
CA VAL A 556 7.58 21.98 -9.78
C VAL A 556 7.10 20.69 -10.43
N LEU A 557 8.01 19.92 -11.03
CA LEU A 557 7.65 18.64 -11.66
C LEU A 557 7.08 17.64 -10.62
N ASN A 558 7.68 17.53 -9.45
CA ASN A 558 7.18 16.65 -8.38
C ASN A 558 5.78 17.05 -7.88
N THR A 559 5.47 18.36 -7.90
CA THR A 559 4.14 18.87 -7.56
C THR A 559 3.12 18.53 -8.66
N LEU A 560 3.49 18.75 -9.92
CA LEU A 560 2.58 18.51 -11.06
C LEU A 560 2.43 17.03 -11.40
N TYR A 561 3.51 16.26 -11.30
CA TYR A 561 3.53 14.83 -11.63
C TYR A 561 4.39 14.04 -10.64
N LYS A 562 5.57 13.62 -11.02
CA LYS A 562 6.60 12.92 -10.24
C LYS A 562 7.97 13.15 -10.87
N VAL A 563 9.03 13.00 -10.09
CA VAL A 563 10.40 12.93 -10.59
C VAL A 563 10.82 11.47 -10.74
N ASP A 564 11.77 11.20 -11.63
CA ASP A 564 12.36 9.88 -11.74
C ASP A 564 13.09 9.50 -10.44
N PRO A 565 13.05 8.21 -10.04
CA PRO A 565 13.61 7.79 -8.77
C PRO A 565 15.13 7.92 -8.74
N LEU A 566 15.65 8.21 -7.56
CA LEU A 566 17.05 8.03 -7.26
C LEU A 566 17.35 6.55 -6.98
N VAL A 567 18.56 6.14 -7.30
CA VAL A 567 19.11 4.81 -7.02
C VAL A 567 20.40 4.96 -6.25
N ILE A 568 20.57 4.19 -5.19
CA ILE A 568 21.82 4.03 -4.47
C ILE A 568 22.52 2.75 -4.93
N ALA A 569 23.79 2.88 -5.30
CA ALA A 569 24.66 1.75 -5.61
C ALA A 569 25.58 1.52 -4.41
N LEU A 570 25.49 0.36 -3.78
CA LEU A 570 26.32 -0.04 -2.62
C LEU A 570 27.42 -0.97 -3.09
N ASN A 571 28.68 -0.60 -2.91
CA ASN A 571 29.82 -1.43 -3.21
C ASN A 571 30.26 -2.22 -1.98
N LEU A 572 30.04 -3.53 -2.02
CA LEU A 572 30.30 -4.43 -0.90
C LEU A 572 31.80 -4.79 -0.79
N ALA A 573 32.19 -5.29 0.38
CA ALA A 573 33.56 -5.75 0.63
C ALA A 573 33.96 -6.95 -0.23
N ASN A 574 32.99 -7.77 -0.65
CA ASN A 574 33.18 -8.92 -1.54
C ASN A 574 33.33 -8.54 -3.03
N GLY A 575 33.22 -7.25 -3.38
CA GLY A 575 33.32 -6.75 -4.76
C GLY A 575 32.01 -6.67 -5.51
N GLU A 576 30.90 -7.11 -4.92
CA GLU A 576 29.56 -6.95 -5.51
C GLU A 576 29.06 -5.51 -5.40
N THR A 577 28.27 -5.07 -6.39
CA THR A 577 27.51 -3.83 -6.33
C THR A 577 26.02 -4.15 -6.27
N ARG A 578 25.35 -3.60 -5.28
CA ARG A 578 23.89 -3.78 -5.08
C ARG A 578 23.18 -2.46 -5.32
N LEU A 579 22.09 -2.51 -6.06
CA LEU A 579 21.30 -1.33 -6.46
C LEU A 579 19.95 -1.34 -5.75
N PHE A 580 19.59 -0.19 -5.16
CA PHE A 580 18.30 -0.02 -4.50
C PHE A 580 17.71 1.34 -4.83
N ARG A 581 16.39 1.41 -4.85
CA ARG A 581 15.67 2.67 -4.96
C ARG A 581 15.83 3.48 -3.67
N LEU A 582 16.05 4.80 -3.82
CA LEU A 582 16.35 5.73 -2.73
C LEU A 582 15.43 6.97 -2.77
N PRO A 583 14.26 6.99 -2.09
CA PRO A 583 13.51 8.23 -1.92
C PRO A 583 14.30 9.25 -1.10
N SER A 584 14.43 10.49 -1.62
CA SER A 584 15.35 11.50 -1.04
C SER A 584 14.99 11.90 0.39
N GLU A 585 13.70 12.06 0.71
CA GLU A 585 13.26 12.41 2.06
C GLU A 585 13.45 11.27 3.06
N MET A 586 13.32 10.01 2.61
CA MET A 586 13.64 8.84 3.43
C MET A 586 15.16 8.75 3.67
N ALA A 587 15.99 9.04 2.66
CA ALA A 587 17.44 9.10 2.80
C ALA A 587 17.88 10.21 3.77
N GLN A 588 17.20 11.34 3.77
CA GLN A 588 17.42 12.42 4.71
C GLN A 588 17.04 12.04 6.15
N SER A 589 16.09 11.13 6.33
CA SER A 589 15.70 10.60 7.64
C SER A 589 16.83 9.80 8.30
N GLY A 590 17.67 9.20 7.48
CA GLY A 590 18.78 8.35 7.90
C GLY A 590 18.43 6.87 7.94
N PHE A 591 19.46 6.03 7.73
CA PHE A 591 19.35 4.58 7.68
C PHE A 591 20.70 3.91 7.93
N ILE A 592 20.70 2.64 8.31
CA ILE A 592 21.93 1.84 8.41
C ILE A 592 22.39 1.48 7.00
N VAL A 593 23.56 1.97 6.60
CA VAL A 593 24.13 1.74 5.27
C VAL A 593 25.14 0.60 5.26
N SER A 594 25.83 0.35 6.37
CA SER A 594 26.79 -0.74 6.52
C SER A 594 26.66 -1.39 7.89
N PRO A 595 26.60 -2.73 7.99
CA PRO A 595 26.49 -3.67 6.87
C PRO A 595 25.16 -3.58 6.14
N LEU A 596 25.11 -4.05 4.88
CA LEU A 596 23.86 -4.21 4.15
C LEU A 596 22.99 -5.27 4.80
N LEU A 597 21.77 -4.91 5.18
CA LEU A 597 20.81 -5.76 5.90
C LEU A 597 19.62 -6.06 4.96
N GLU A 598 19.62 -7.22 4.32
CA GLU A 598 18.57 -7.63 3.37
C GLU A 598 17.57 -8.63 3.97
N SER A 599 17.87 -9.18 5.15
CA SER A 599 17.02 -10.17 5.80
C SER A 599 16.85 -9.87 7.29
N THR A 600 15.78 -10.41 7.87
CA THR A 600 15.53 -10.34 9.33
C THR A 600 16.67 -10.95 10.13
N LEU A 601 17.32 -11.99 9.60
CA LEU A 601 18.46 -12.59 10.25
C LEU A 601 19.68 -11.66 10.22
N ASP A 602 19.95 -10.94 9.12
CA ASP A 602 21.05 -9.97 9.08
C ASP A 602 20.90 -8.94 10.19
N PHE A 603 19.66 -8.44 10.41
CA PHE A 603 19.37 -7.54 11.51
C PHE A 603 19.58 -8.21 12.88
N ALA A 604 19.13 -9.46 13.06
CA ALA A 604 19.29 -10.21 14.29
C ALA A 604 20.78 -10.44 14.65
N LEU A 605 21.63 -10.66 13.64
CA LEU A 605 23.06 -10.85 13.82
C LEU A 605 23.80 -9.60 14.33
N LEU A 606 23.24 -8.42 14.17
CA LEU A 606 23.79 -7.21 14.79
C LEU A 606 23.83 -7.30 16.32
N TYR A 607 22.90 -8.01 16.95
CA TYR A 607 22.89 -8.25 18.40
C TYR A 607 23.95 -9.27 18.86
N ALA A 608 24.40 -10.14 17.94
CA ALA A 608 25.38 -11.16 18.25
C ALA A 608 26.81 -10.66 18.04
N ASN A 609 27.19 -10.42 16.79
CA ASN A 609 28.48 -9.86 16.41
C ASN A 609 28.45 -9.43 14.94
N THR A 610 28.89 -8.21 14.66
CA THR A 610 29.01 -7.66 13.29
C THR A 610 29.96 -8.44 12.39
N GLU A 611 30.90 -9.20 12.96
CA GLU A 611 31.78 -10.10 12.20
C GLU A 611 31.03 -11.11 11.32
N TYR A 612 29.86 -11.56 11.76
CA TYR A 612 29.01 -12.47 10.98
C TYR A 612 28.44 -11.82 9.72
N LEU A 613 28.56 -10.50 9.61
CA LEU A 613 28.09 -9.70 8.47
C LEU A 613 29.25 -9.12 7.65
N ARG A 614 30.47 -9.66 7.77
CA ARG A 614 31.64 -9.18 7.01
C ARG A 614 31.39 -9.12 5.50
N GLY A 615 30.73 -10.15 4.94
CA GLY A 615 30.40 -10.18 3.51
C GLY A 615 29.41 -9.13 3.06
N ASN A 616 28.59 -8.62 3.99
CA ASN A 616 27.59 -7.59 3.76
C ASN A 616 28.16 -6.18 3.99
N LYS A 617 29.42 -6.05 4.37
CA LYS A 617 30.05 -4.76 4.65
C LYS A 617 30.13 -3.90 3.39
N VAL A 618 29.64 -2.66 3.50
CA VAL A 618 29.66 -1.69 2.41
C VAL A 618 30.89 -0.80 2.54
N LYS A 619 31.74 -0.74 1.50
CA LYS A 619 32.95 0.10 1.45
C LYS A 619 32.67 1.52 1.01
N SER A 620 31.77 1.65 0.04
CA SER A 620 31.38 2.94 -0.52
C SER A 620 30.00 2.84 -1.15
N PHE A 621 29.37 3.99 -1.36
CA PHE A 621 28.15 4.09 -2.14
C PHE A 621 28.21 5.27 -3.12
N SER A 622 27.38 5.23 -4.14
CA SER A 622 27.08 6.37 -5.00
C SER A 622 25.59 6.50 -5.25
N ILE A 623 25.11 7.72 -5.50
CA ILE A 623 23.69 8.00 -5.71
C ILE A 623 23.50 8.53 -7.12
N HIS A 624 22.57 7.94 -7.87
CA HIS A 624 22.32 8.24 -9.27
C HIS A 624 20.85 8.61 -9.49
N ALA A 625 20.60 9.60 -10.35
CA ALA A 625 19.25 9.90 -10.86
C ALA A 625 19.00 9.11 -12.15
N THR A 626 17.94 8.30 -12.22
CA THR A 626 17.66 7.45 -13.38
C THR A 626 17.20 8.24 -14.61
N GLY A 627 16.57 9.42 -14.42
CA GLY A 627 16.10 10.32 -15.49
C GLY A 627 17.00 11.52 -15.77
N GLY A 628 18.23 11.51 -15.22
CA GLY A 628 19.19 12.60 -15.34
C GLY A 628 19.15 13.60 -14.18
N ASP A 629 20.28 14.27 -13.98
CA ASP A 629 20.55 15.09 -12.78
C ASP A 629 19.91 16.48 -12.82
N TRP A 630 19.33 16.89 -13.96
CA TRP A 630 18.85 18.25 -14.19
C TRP A 630 17.69 18.68 -13.27
N LEU A 631 17.02 17.73 -12.61
CA LEU A 631 15.94 17.98 -11.63
C LEU A 631 16.44 18.13 -10.19
N TRP A 632 17.70 17.83 -9.94
CA TRP A 632 18.31 17.79 -8.63
C TRP A 632 19.31 18.92 -8.41
N LYS A 633 19.59 19.27 -7.17
CA LYS A 633 20.73 20.12 -6.85
C LYS A 633 22.02 19.37 -7.18
N LYS A 634 23.05 20.05 -7.66
CA LYS A 634 24.32 19.45 -8.10
C LYS A 634 25.05 18.71 -6.97
N LYS A 635 24.89 19.16 -5.74
CA LYS A 635 25.52 18.56 -4.56
C LYS A 635 24.48 18.14 -3.53
N PHE A 636 24.78 17.05 -2.84
CA PHE A 636 24.04 16.58 -1.69
C PHE A 636 24.99 16.44 -0.48
N THR A 637 24.48 16.60 0.72
CA THR A 637 25.25 16.47 1.97
C THR A 637 25.15 15.06 2.52
N VAL A 638 26.25 14.58 3.09
CA VAL A 638 26.32 13.28 3.76
C VAL A 638 26.77 13.48 5.20
N ARG A 639 26.09 12.83 6.13
CA ARG A 639 26.47 12.75 7.52
C ARG A 639 26.51 11.29 7.95
N PHE A 640 27.57 10.89 8.65
CA PHE A 640 27.71 9.55 9.20
C PHE A 640 27.57 9.55 10.70
N GLY A 641 26.97 8.49 11.23
CA GLY A 641 26.85 8.20 12.65
C GLY A 641 27.15 6.74 12.93
N LYS A 642 27.69 6.47 14.11
CA LYS A 642 27.98 5.13 14.57
C LYS A 642 26.77 4.54 15.30
N VAL A 643 26.40 3.31 14.95
CA VAL A 643 25.37 2.55 15.69
C VAL A 643 26.06 1.68 16.72
N VAL A 644 25.87 1.99 18.00
CA VAL A 644 26.39 1.17 19.09
C VAL A 644 25.34 0.14 19.46
N VAL A 645 25.65 -1.14 19.25
CA VAL A 645 24.77 -2.24 19.65
C VAL A 645 25.33 -2.86 20.93
N PRO A 646 24.60 -2.80 22.05
CA PRO A 646 25.03 -3.47 23.29
C PRO A 646 25.17 -4.98 23.05
N PRO A 647 26.26 -5.62 23.50
CA PRO A 647 26.42 -7.06 23.32
C PRO A 647 25.34 -7.83 24.09
N HIS A 648 24.72 -8.79 23.46
CA HIS A 648 23.74 -9.67 24.04
C HIS A 648 24.24 -11.13 24.05
N PRO A 649 24.89 -11.57 25.13
CA PRO A 649 25.30 -12.97 25.25
C PRO A 649 24.10 -13.92 25.07
N GLY A 650 24.31 -15.00 24.31
CA GLY A 650 23.27 -15.99 24.08
C GLY A 650 22.33 -15.67 22.89
N THR A 651 22.50 -14.55 22.18
CA THR A 651 21.67 -14.22 21.00
C THR A 651 21.63 -15.36 19.99
N LEU A 652 22.76 -15.97 19.65
CA LEU A 652 22.80 -17.08 18.69
C LEU A 652 21.96 -18.28 19.16
N ALA A 653 21.97 -18.57 20.46
CA ALA A 653 21.16 -19.64 21.03
C ALA A 653 19.66 -19.33 20.96
N SER A 654 19.28 -18.06 21.22
CA SER A 654 17.87 -17.62 21.15
C SER A 654 17.32 -17.61 19.74
N LEU A 655 18.16 -17.49 18.70
CA LEU A 655 17.72 -17.49 17.30
C LEU A 655 17.32 -18.88 16.80
N HIS A 656 17.50 -19.95 17.60
CA HIS A 656 17.19 -21.33 17.24
C HIS A 656 17.73 -21.72 15.85
N LEU A 657 18.96 -21.37 15.58
CA LEU A 657 19.64 -21.67 14.31
C LEU A 657 19.81 -23.18 14.15
N ALA A 658 19.82 -23.65 12.89
CA ALA A 658 20.18 -25.03 12.60
C ALA A 658 21.52 -25.38 13.25
N LYS A 659 21.65 -26.60 13.77
CA LYS A 659 22.91 -27.10 14.33
C LYS A 659 23.36 -28.31 13.55
N PRO A 660 24.67 -28.54 13.41
CA PRO A 660 25.17 -29.79 12.90
C PRO A 660 24.69 -30.97 13.76
N ALA A 661 23.99 -31.91 13.16
CA ALA A 661 23.42 -33.06 13.87
C ALA A 661 23.88 -34.37 13.19
N ASN A 662 24.04 -35.42 14.00
CA ASN A 662 24.19 -36.77 13.47
C ASN A 662 22.83 -37.25 12.95
N VAL A 663 22.81 -38.03 11.91
CA VAL A 663 21.60 -38.70 11.49
C VAL A 663 21.23 -39.83 12.45
N PRO A 664 19.92 -40.12 12.56
CA PRO A 664 19.48 -41.27 13.37
C PRO A 664 20.19 -42.57 12.97
N ALA A 665 20.46 -43.44 13.94
CA ALA A 665 21.05 -44.76 13.67
C ALA A 665 20.15 -45.54 12.71
N GLY A 666 20.75 -46.18 11.67
CA GLY A 666 20.02 -46.92 10.66
C GLY A 666 19.58 -46.07 9.43
N THR A 667 19.88 -44.78 9.37
CA THR A 667 19.63 -44.01 8.16
C THR A 667 20.55 -44.47 7.02
N ASP A 668 19.97 -44.80 5.87
CA ASP A 668 20.72 -45.19 4.66
C ASP A 668 21.39 -43.95 4.06
N ILE A 669 22.71 -43.89 4.11
CA ILE A 669 23.53 -42.84 3.53
C ILE A 669 24.28 -43.39 2.33
N ARG A 670 24.12 -42.74 1.18
CA ARG A 670 24.75 -43.14 -0.07
C ARG A 670 25.42 -41.99 -0.77
N ILE A 671 26.27 -42.30 -1.72
CA ILE A 671 26.79 -41.32 -2.68
C ILE A 671 25.75 -41.19 -3.78
N ALA A 672 25.36 -39.92 -4.09
CA ALA A 672 24.41 -39.66 -5.14
C ALA A 672 24.98 -40.05 -6.52
N GLU A 673 24.18 -40.78 -7.30
CA GLU A 673 24.53 -41.12 -8.70
C GLU A 673 24.44 -39.84 -9.58
N ARG A 674 23.49 -38.93 -9.27
CA ARG A 674 23.32 -37.64 -9.95
C ARG A 674 23.00 -36.58 -8.93
N CYS A 675 23.62 -35.44 -9.14
CA CYS A 675 23.45 -34.28 -8.29
C CYS A 675 24.00 -33.06 -9.05
N GLU A 676 23.17 -32.09 -9.27
CA GLU A 676 23.49 -30.86 -9.99
C GLU A 676 23.21 -29.65 -9.09
N GLY A 677 24.16 -28.74 -9.02
CA GLY A 677 23.99 -27.60 -8.09
C GLY A 677 25.21 -26.72 -8.01
N SER A 678 25.20 -25.86 -7.02
CA SER A 678 26.34 -24.98 -6.68
C SER A 678 26.27 -24.58 -5.20
N ILE A 679 27.44 -24.42 -4.60
CA ILE A 679 27.62 -23.61 -3.41
C ILE A 679 28.05 -22.21 -3.90
N ASP A 680 27.10 -21.29 -3.94
CA ASP A 680 27.35 -19.96 -4.53
C ASP A 680 28.09 -19.05 -3.56
N GLY A 681 27.81 -19.17 -2.27
CA GLY A 681 28.44 -18.36 -1.25
C GLY A 681 28.59 -19.02 0.09
N ILE A 682 29.67 -18.65 0.81
CA ILE A 682 29.96 -19.08 2.17
C ILE A 682 30.33 -17.87 3.00
N ASN A 683 29.67 -17.68 4.14
CA ASN A 683 29.89 -16.58 5.10
C ASN A 683 29.93 -15.19 4.43
N GLY A 684 29.04 -14.99 3.43
CA GLY A 684 28.89 -13.73 2.68
C GLY A 684 29.92 -13.54 1.57
N LEU A 685 30.85 -14.46 1.36
CA LEU A 685 31.77 -14.44 0.22
C LEU A 685 31.11 -15.15 -0.97
N SER A 686 30.98 -14.47 -2.09
CA SER A 686 30.50 -15.02 -3.37
C SER A 686 31.45 -14.56 -4.49
N PRO A 687 31.93 -15.46 -5.38
CA PRO A 687 31.72 -16.91 -5.36
C PRO A 687 32.30 -17.56 -4.09
N ALA A 688 31.80 -18.78 -3.79
CA ALA A 688 32.28 -19.54 -2.63
C ALA A 688 33.81 -19.71 -2.70
N PRO A 689 34.55 -19.38 -1.62
CA PRO A 689 35.99 -19.50 -1.60
C PRO A 689 36.42 -20.98 -1.57
N ALA A 690 37.61 -21.28 -2.08
CA ALA A 690 38.18 -22.64 -2.02
C ALA A 690 38.42 -23.13 -0.59
N GLN A 691 38.67 -22.20 0.34
CA GLN A 691 38.78 -22.45 1.78
C GLN A 691 38.09 -21.34 2.54
N PHE A 692 37.47 -21.67 3.68
CA PHE A 692 36.81 -20.69 4.55
C PHE A 692 37.08 -20.96 6.03
N GLY A 693 36.95 -19.88 6.84
CA GLY A 693 36.91 -19.97 8.28
C GLY A 693 35.46 -19.82 8.78
N ALA A 694 35.07 -20.60 9.79
CA ALA A 694 33.79 -20.43 10.48
C ALA A 694 34.01 -20.35 11.99
N ARG A 695 33.54 -19.29 12.61
CA ARG A 695 33.59 -19.07 14.04
C ARG A 695 32.19 -18.83 14.59
N GLY A 696 31.65 -19.83 15.27
CA GLY A 696 30.32 -19.75 15.87
C GLY A 696 29.16 -19.83 14.89
N LEU A 697 29.27 -19.29 13.69
CA LEU A 697 28.22 -19.28 12.66
C LEU A 697 28.77 -19.75 11.31
N LEU A 698 27.95 -20.52 10.57
CA LEU A 698 28.16 -20.88 9.18
C LEU A 698 26.94 -20.44 8.35
N ARG A 699 27.19 -19.61 7.34
CA ARG A 699 26.16 -19.21 6.36
C ARG A 699 26.52 -19.75 4.99
N VAL A 700 25.63 -20.50 4.37
CA VAL A 700 25.82 -21.08 3.04
C VAL A 700 24.59 -20.85 2.19
N ASN A 701 24.77 -20.47 0.94
CA ASN A 701 23.70 -20.37 -0.03
C ASN A 701 24.12 -20.96 -1.38
N GLY A 702 23.13 -21.43 -2.12
CA GLY A 702 23.35 -22.04 -3.42
C GLY A 702 22.04 -22.59 -4.01
N TRP A 703 22.20 -23.55 -4.92
CA TRP A 703 21.06 -24.28 -5.47
C TRP A 703 21.41 -25.75 -5.65
N LEU A 704 20.39 -26.61 -5.64
CA LEU A 704 20.53 -28.07 -5.73
C LEU A 704 19.33 -28.71 -6.43
N ALA A 705 19.61 -29.47 -7.47
CA ALA A 705 18.67 -30.34 -8.15
C ALA A 705 19.24 -31.78 -8.22
N ILE A 706 18.38 -32.75 -8.26
CA ILE A 706 18.80 -34.18 -8.52
C ILE A 706 19.17 -34.28 -10.00
N GLN A 707 18.33 -33.72 -10.87
CA GLN A 707 18.54 -33.71 -12.33
C GLN A 707 17.81 -32.54 -12.95
N THR A 708 18.54 -31.61 -13.55
CA THR A 708 17.96 -30.39 -14.14
C THR A 708 17.16 -30.67 -15.40
N GLU A 709 17.63 -31.58 -16.28
CA GLU A 709 16.94 -31.95 -17.52
C GLU A 709 15.52 -32.55 -17.28
N LYS A 710 15.30 -33.21 -16.14
CA LYS A 710 14.01 -33.79 -15.74
C LYS A 710 13.29 -32.94 -14.67
N GLU A 711 13.77 -31.76 -14.40
CA GLU A 711 13.24 -30.83 -13.38
C GLU A 711 13.06 -31.52 -12.01
N ARG A 712 13.90 -32.50 -11.65
CA ARG A 712 13.80 -33.23 -10.39
C ARG A 712 14.49 -32.45 -9.27
N LEU A 713 13.72 -32.01 -8.32
CA LEU A 713 14.19 -31.40 -7.09
C LEU A 713 14.21 -32.39 -5.94
N PRO A 714 15.18 -32.27 -5.00
CA PRO A 714 15.19 -33.07 -3.80
C PRO A 714 14.03 -32.69 -2.87
N LYS A 715 13.57 -33.63 -2.05
CA LYS A 715 12.61 -33.30 -0.98
C LYS A 715 13.17 -32.25 -0.04
N LYS A 716 14.45 -32.39 0.38
CA LYS A 716 15.17 -31.48 1.25
C LYS A 716 16.65 -31.43 0.86
N ALA A 717 17.20 -30.27 0.65
CA ALA A 717 18.64 -30.06 0.54
C ALA A 717 19.26 -30.03 1.94
N LEU A 718 20.48 -30.53 2.08
CA LEU A 718 21.23 -30.57 3.32
C LEU A 718 22.68 -30.12 3.05
N LEU A 719 23.32 -29.53 4.03
CA LEU A 719 24.77 -29.42 4.05
C LEU A 719 25.33 -30.59 4.82
N VAL A 720 26.48 -31.09 4.43
CA VAL A 720 27.25 -32.12 5.13
C VAL A 720 28.61 -31.56 5.57
N LEU A 721 28.96 -31.76 6.82
CA LEU A 721 30.30 -31.50 7.34
C LEU A 721 30.98 -32.87 7.63
N ALA A 722 32.08 -33.13 6.91
CA ALA A 722 32.89 -34.32 7.09
C ALA A 722 34.17 -33.99 7.88
N SER A 723 34.47 -34.73 8.93
CA SER A 723 35.75 -34.65 9.62
C SER A 723 36.84 -35.45 8.90
N ALA A 724 38.09 -35.24 9.28
CA ALA A 724 39.23 -35.99 8.75
C ALA A 724 39.14 -37.51 9.05
N GLU A 725 38.46 -37.88 10.15
CA GLU A 725 38.21 -39.26 10.52
C GLU A 725 36.96 -39.88 9.83
N GLY A 726 36.34 -39.13 8.91
CA GLY A 726 35.16 -39.59 8.18
C GLY A 726 33.82 -39.47 8.90
N LYS A 727 33.79 -38.84 10.09
CA LYS A 727 32.53 -38.55 10.79
C LYS A 727 31.71 -37.50 10.03
N LEU A 728 30.45 -37.78 9.76
CA LEU A 728 29.53 -36.93 9.05
C LEU A 728 28.53 -36.31 9.99
N THR A 729 28.31 -35.01 9.85
CA THR A 729 27.20 -34.27 10.49
C THR A 729 26.47 -33.49 9.42
N PHE A 730 25.16 -33.32 9.59
CA PHE A 730 24.31 -32.72 8.60
C PHE A 730 23.65 -31.46 9.16
N ILE A 731 23.48 -30.45 8.33
CA ILE A 731 22.82 -29.20 8.66
C ILE A 731 21.61 -29.04 7.75
N GLU A 732 20.47 -28.77 8.35
CA GLU A 732 19.26 -28.51 7.60
C GLU A 732 19.32 -27.19 6.85
N THR A 733 18.79 -27.18 5.60
CA THR A 733 18.69 -25.96 4.80
C THR A 733 17.23 -25.51 4.68
N ARG A 734 17.04 -24.24 4.34
CA ARG A 734 15.74 -23.71 3.91
C ARG A 734 15.73 -23.54 2.39
N ARG A 735 14.61 -23.90 1.76
CA ARG A 735 14.40 -23.66 0.34
C ARG A 735 14.17 -22.17 0.09
N VAL A 736 14.79 -21.65 -0.95
CA VAL A 736 14.63 -20.28 -1.41
C VAL A 736 14.36 -20.23 -2.91
N VAL A 737 13.64 -19.22 -3.37
CA VAL A 737 13.35 -19.05 -4.80
C VAL A 737 14.55 -18.41 -5.48
N ARG A 738 14.98 -18.99 -6.60
CA ARG A 738 16.12 -18.57 -7.45
C ARG A 738 15.63 -18.36 -8.89
N PRO A 739 15.09 -17.18 -9.21
CA PRO A 739 14.60 -16.87 -10.56
C PRO A 739 15.69 -16.99 -11.62
N ASP A 740 16.93 -16.68 -11.26
CA ASP A 740 18.13 -16.79 -12.13
C ASP A 740 18.38 -18.24 -12.53
N VAL A 741 18.26 -19.21 -11.61
CA VAL A 741 18.38 -20.64 -11.91
C VAL A 741 17.24 -21.09 -12.83
N GLY A 742 16.00 -20.68 -12.53
CA GLY A 742 14.86 -20.95 -13.40
C GLY A 742 15.02 -20.38 -14.81
N ALA A 743 15.50 -19.15 -14.92
CA ALA A 743 15.76 -18.50 -16.21
C ALA A 743 16.89 -19.19 -16.99
N HIS A 744 17.97 -19.60 -16.30
CA HIS A 744 19.11 -20.30 -16.92
C HIS A 744 18.70 -21.62 -17.57
N PHE A 745 17.85 -22.39 -16.91
CA PHE A 745 17.37 -23.70 -17.41
C PHE A 745 16.02 -23.62 -18.14
N GLY A 746 15.41 -22.46 -18.27
CA GLY A 746 14.09 -22.28 -18.90
C GLY A 746 12.94 -22.96 -18.15
N SER A 747 13.06 -23.19 -16.85
CA SER A 747 12.11 -23.97 -16.04
C SER A 747 11.58 -23.16 -14.85
N ALA A 748 10.26 -23.07 -14.76
CA ALA A 748 9.59 -22.45 -13.60
C ALA A 748 9.76 -23.32 -12.33
N LEU A 749 9.90 -24.64 -12.45
CA LEU A 749 10.07 -25.52 -11.31
C LEU A 749 11.48 -25.37 -10.70
N LEU A 750 12.51 -25.23 -11.52
CA LEU A 750 13.89 -25.06 -11.06
C LEU A 750 14.15 -23.72 -10.35
N GLN A 751 13.22 -22.76 -10.39
CA GLN A 751 13.29 -21.60 -9.48
C GLN A 751 13.22 -22.01 -8.01
N LEU A 752 12.68 -23.18 -7.70
CA LEU A 752 12.61 -23.72 -6.33
C LEU A 752 13.83 -24.55 -5.94
N ALA A 753 14.87 -24.63 -6.78
CA ALA A 753 16.09 -25.37 -6.49
C ALA A 753 17.01 -24.68 -5.46
N GLY A 754 16.78 -23.40 -5.16
CA GLY A 754 17.60 -22.63 -4.24
C GLY A 754 17.53 -23.14 -2.81
N TYR A 755 18.66 -23.07 -2.12
CA TYR A 755 18.75 -23.32 -0.68
C TYR A 755 19.57 -22.25 0.02
N THR A 756 19.30 -22.05 1.31
CA THR A 756 20.12 -21.30 2.24
C THR A 756 20.18 -22.03 3.57
N ALA A 757 21.33 -21.99 4.19
CA ALA A 757 21.53 -22.48 5.53
C ALA A 757 22.25 -21.44 6.37
N ILE A 758 21.82 -21.32 7.61
CA ILE A 758 22.53 -20.56 8.63
C ILE A 758 22.53 -21.41 9.89
N ALA A 759 23.71 -21.78 10.31
CA ALA A 759 23.86 -22.77 11.37
C ALA A 759 24.76 -22.24 12.49
N ASP A 760 24.37 -22.54 13.73
CA ASP A 760 25.21 -22.43 14.89
C ASP A 760 26.25 -23.56 14.88
N VAL A 761 27.48 -23.22 14.56
CA VAL A 761 28.64 -24.14 14.53
C VAL A 761 29.60 -23.88 15.69
N SER A 762 29.16 -23.21 16.75
CA SER A 762 29.96 -22.90 17.94
C SER A 762 30.56 -24.14 18.61
N GLN A 763 29.92 -25.30 18.46
CA GLN A 763 30.38 -26.58 18.99
C GLN A 763 31.25 -27.38 18.00
N VAL A 764 31.50 -26.85 16.78
CA VAL A 764 32.32 -27.48 15.77
C VAL A 764 33.74 -26.91 15.81
N ALA A 765 34.73 -27.78 15.98
CA ALA A 765 36.13 -27.37 15.97
C ALA A 765 36.93 -28.20 14.98
N GLY A 766 38.08 -27.63 14.54
CA GLY A 766 39.02 -28.28 13.64
C GLY A 766 38.63 -28.24 12.18
N ASP A 767 39.41 -28.94 11.36
CA ASP A 767 39.20 -28.95 9.92
C ASP A 767 38.02 -29.86 9.54
N ARG A 768 37.17 -29.36 8.67
CA ARG A 768 36.01 -30.05 8.12
C ARG A 768 35.91 -29.78 6.63
N THR A 769 35.35 -30.75 5.91
CA THR A 769 34.95 -30.55 4.52
C THR A 769 33.46 -30.26 4.48
N LEU A 770 33.08 -29.11 3.97
CA LEU A 770 31.69 -28.75 3.69
C LEU A 770 31.30 -29.32 2.33
N GLY A 771 30.17 -30.02 2.26
CA GLY A 771 29.60 -30.53 1.04
C GLY A 771 28.08 -30.35 0.98
N LEU A 772 27.49 -30.82 -0.13
CA LEU A 772 26.04 -30.91 -0.31
C LEU A 772 25.55 -32.33 -0.20
N ALA A 773 24.36 -32.47 0.33
CA ALA A 773 23.60 -33.70 0.38
C ALA A 773 22.10 -33.40 0.21
N PHE A 774 21.30 -34.42 -0.01
CA PHE A 774 19.85 -34.26 -0.04
C PHE A 774 19.13 -35.47 0.55
N GLU A 775 17.95 -35.23 1.05
CA GLU A 775 17.02 -36.29 1.51
C GLU A 775 16.02 -36.59 0.39
N GLN A 776 15.91 -37.88 0.05
CA GLN A 776 14.92 -38.36 -0.90
C GLN A 776 14.50 -39.80 -0.47
N ASP A 777 13.20 -40.04 -0.41
CA ASP A 777 12.62 -41.37 -0.11
C ASP A 777 13.15 -42.04 1.17
N GLY A 778 13.39 -41.21 2.22
CA GLY A 778 13.90 -41.65 3.54
C GLY A 778 15.40 -41.99 3.56
N ARG A 779 16.14 -41.64 2.52
CA ARG A 779 17.58 -41.81 2.39
C ARG A 779 18.28 -40.46 2.30
N ILE A 780 19.55 -40.41 2.68
CA ILE A 780 20.41 -39.26 2.48
C ILE A 780 21.43 -39.59 1.39
N GLU A 781 21.46 -38.78 0.35
CA GLU A 781 22.42 -38.92 -0.74
C GLU A 781 23.41 -37.72 -0.72
N ILE A 782 24.73 -38.05 -0.69
CA ILE A 782 25.81 -37.06 -0.65
C ILE A 782 26.30 -36.79 -2.07
N CYS A 783 26.38 -35.52 -2.43
CA CYS A 783 26.88 -35.04 -3.71
C CYS A 783 28.43 -34.96 -3.68
N PRO A 784 29.17 -35.88 -4.34
CA PRO A 784 30.61 -36.02 -4.14
C PRO A 784 31.44 -34.86 -4.72
N GLN A 785 30.90 -34.11 -5.70
CA GLN A 785 31.58 -33.05 -6.41
C GLN A 785 31.63 -31.73 -5.63
N PHE A 786 30.78 -31.52 -4.63
CA PHE A 786 30.74 -30.31 -3.83
C PHE A 786 31.57 -30.50 -2.56
N ARG A 787 32.79 -29.98 -2.56
CA ARG A 787 33.73 -30.09 -1.44
C ARG A 787 34.47 -28.77 -1.25
N VAL A 788 34.28 -28.11 -0.11
CA VAL A 788 34.98 -26.88 0.26
C VAL A 788 35.66 -27.10 1.62
N ALA A 789 36.96 -26.83 1.70
CA ALA A 789 37.71 -26.96 2.95
C ALA A 789 37.32 -25.85 3.92
N GLY A 790 36.97 -26.19 5.14
CA GLY A 790 36.56 -25.24 6.19
C GLY A 790 37.35 -25.48 7.48
N GLN A 791 37.85 -24.38 8.06
CA GLN A 791 38.47 -24.36 9.38
C GLN A 791 37.48 -23.81 10.39
N PHE A 792 37.10 -24.61 11.36
CA PHE A 792 36.13 -24.27 12.40
C PHE A 792 36.86 -24.00 13.70
N SER A 793 36.65 -22.81 14.27
CA SER A 793 37.06 -22.46 15.62
C SER A 793 35.84 -22.40 16.51
N GLY A 794 35.67 -23.40 17.38
CA GLY A 794 34.63 -23.38 18.40
C GLY A 794 34.74 -22.09 19.23
N GLN A 795 33.61 -21.61 19.77
CA GLN A 795 33.64 -20.59 20.83
C GLN A 795 34.11 -21.25 22.11
N GLU A 796 35.23 -20.66 22.70
CA GLU A 796 35.57 -20.90 24.09
C GLU A 796 34.54 -20.34 25.06
#